data_7cc67261a86c850bf9af04644f613c16
#
_entry.id   7cc67261a86c850bf9af04644f613c16
#
_cell.length_a   1.000
_cell.length_b   1.000
_cell.length_c   1.000
_cell.angle_alpha   90.00
_cell.angle_beta   90.00
_cell.angle_gamma   90.00
#
_symmetry.space_group_name_H-M   'P 1'
#
loop_
_entity.id
_entity.type
_entity.pdbx_description
1 polymer ?
#
loop_
_entity_poly.entity_id
_entity_poly.type
_entity_poly.pdbx_seq_one_letter_code
_entity_poly.pdbx_strand_id
1 'polypeptide(L)'
;MMNSRIAEIAVEKAAYSFDKAFDYAIPDSMLDKAVAGTRVLVPFGRGNRKRQGIITSVHQGESKGLKSVISVLDDEPVLNDEMLKTAAFMKSHYFCTFYEAVKTMLPAGINYKITTMYGAKDESEFSFDELTDEEKRVYNYLFSKRKAVKSEVLLDAFGYSTTEPFELLVQKGVLYKSDEIFRKVNDAVMKMAAVTPEVDISGVKLTEKQKNVFELIEMAGAISVKEVCYFTGVTAAVVDALCKKGLIYFFDEEVFRIENRQKDSSLKEIVLSEEQQSACDSLYNEYDSPFPSVSLLYGVTGSGKTSVFIKLIEKVIDDGKGIIVMVPEISLTPQFVSQFAKRFGDKIAVFHSALSLGERLDEYKRVKQGLAQIVIGTRSAVFAPFDKVGLIIMDEEQEYSYKSESSPRYHAREIAKFRCSYNNALLVLSSATPSIETYYYAQTGRYSLNTLSARYGKAVLPEVVVADMGEELKNGNTSGFSDVLLQNIAYNIEHKKQSILLLNRRGYNTFVTCRACGEAVTCPNCSISLTYHSANNRLMCHYCGYSVPYTDECPVCHSHRLTFGGTGTQRAEKDISDIFPEARILRMDTDATSSKSSYEKMISAFADGEYDILVGTQMVAKGLNFPNVTLVGVLNADHMLYADDYRSYERSFSLLTQVVGRSGRGNDKGMAVIQTFTPENLIISMASRQDYNTFYSNEIKVRKAMLYPPFADICLIGFVSQNREAAFKGARKFLELFTEEAKKNYPNMPLRILGPTPALVVKISNKYRFKIIIKCKNNSEFRALLSKILCEFGKSKEFSGVTAYADMNALVC
;
A
#
# COMPACT_ATOMS: atom_id res chain seq x y z
N MET A 1 -37.33 1.54 -34.54
CA MET A 1 -36.82 1.91 -33.20
C MET A 1 -35.32 2.09 -33.36
N MET A 2 -34.79 3.28 -33.06
CA MET A 2 -33.35 3.51 -33.17
C MET A 2 -32.66 2.69 -32.08
N ASN A 3 -31.84 1.72 -32.47
CA ASN A 3 -30.96 0.98 -31.56
C ASN A 3 -29.92 1.95 -31.01
N SER A 4 -30.06 2.38 -29.76
CA SER A 4 -29.10 3.25 -29.06
C SER A 4 -28.00 2.39 -28.43
N ARG A 5 -26.79 2.94 -28.32
CA ARG A 5 -25.75 2.30 -27.51
C ARG A 5 -26.02 2.53 -26.02
N ILE A 6 -25.94 1.47 -25.24
CA ILE A 6 -26.15 1.44 -23.80
C ILE A 6 -24.85 1.02 -23.12
N ALA A 7 -24.45 1.74 -22.07
CA ALA A 7 -23.33 1.37 -21.22
C ALA A 7 -23.80 0.75 -19.92
N GLU A 8 -23.28 -0.40 -19.57
CA GLU A 8 -23.34 -0.94 -18.22
C GLU A 8 -22.27 -0.27 -17.36
N ILE A 9 -22.66 0.36 -16.26
CA ILE A 9 -21.78 1.20 -15.45
C ILE A 9 -21.78 0.78 -14.00
N ALA A 10 -20.60 0.48 -13.44
CA ALA A 10 -20.38 0.33 -12.01
C ALA A 10 -20.17 1.71 -11.38
N VAL A 11 -21.03 2.08 -10.42
CA VAL A 11 -21.11 3.45 -9.88
C VAL A 11 -20.42 3.54 -8.51
N GLU A 12 -19.70 4.65 -8.28
CA GLU A 12 -19.03 4.98 -7.01
C GLU A 12 -20.01 5.03 -5.82
N LYS A 13 -19.58 4.52 -4.66
CA LYS A 13 -20.35 4.52 -3.40
C LYS A 13 -21.67 3.75 -3.46
N ALA A 14 -21.81 2.81 -4.37
CA ALA A 14 -22.86 1.80 -4.27
C ALA A 14 -22.60 0.92 -3.04
N ALA A 15 -23.65 0.61 -2.26
CA ALA A 15 -23.51 -0.36 -1.18
C ALA A 15 -23.35 -1.76 -1.77
N TYR A 16 -22.59 -2.66 -1.13
CA TYR A 16 -22.36 -4.02 -1.63
C TYR A 16 -23.67 -4.77 -1.93
N SER A 17 -24.70 -4.59 -1.08
CA SER A 17 -26.02 -5.19 -1.25
C SER A 17 -26.80 -4.72 -2.50
N PHE A 18 -26.37 -3.65 -3.13
CA PHE A 18 -26.93 -3.06 -4.34
C PHE A 18 -25.91 -2.93 -5.47
N ASP A 19 -24.73 -3.55 -5.31
CA ASP A 19 -23.64 -3.44 -6.29
C ASP A 19 -23.91 -4.31 -7.52
N LYS A 20 -24.51 -3.65 -8.53
CA LYS A 20 -24.68 -4.18 -9.88
C LYS A 20 -24.25 -3.12 -10.89
N ALA A 21 -23.98 -3.51 -12.11
CA ALA A 21 -23.89 -2.57 -13.21
C ALA A 21 -25.28 -2.00 -13.50
N PHE A 22 -25.34 -0.72 -13.84
CA PHE A 22 -26.55 0.00 -14.17
C PHE A 22 -26.48 0.46 -15.62
N ASP A 23 -27.60 0.32 -16.34
CA ASP A 23 -27.70 0.73 -17.73
C ASP A 23 -27.91 2.23 -17.86
N TYR A 24 -27.10 2.85 -18.74
CA TYR A 24 -27.20 4.25 -19.11
C TYR A 24 -27.12 4.39 -20.63
N ALA A 25 -27.92 5.29 -21.17
CA ALA A 25 -27.86 5.67 -22.58
C ALA A 25 -26.57 6.48 -22.83
N ILE A 26 -25.86 6.18 -23.92
CA ILE A 26 -24.70 6.95 -24.37
C ILE A 26 -25.16 7.98 -25.39
N PRO A 27 -24.96 9.31 -25.15
CA PRO A 27 -25.21 10.34 -26.13
C PRO A 27 -24.37 10.19 -27.39
N ASP A 28 -24.89 10.52 -28.55
CA ASP A 28 -24.19 10.39 -29.85
C ASP A 28 -22.81 11.08 -29.88
N SER A 29 -22.70 12.23 -29.18
CA SER A 29 -21.44 12.99 -29.08
C SER A 29 -20.34 12.29 -28.27
N MET A 30 -20.62 11.18 -27.61
CA MET A 30 -19.70 10.46 -26.72
C MET A 30 -19.42 9.02 -27.19
N LEU A 31 -20.00 8.59 -28.30
CA LEU A 31 -19.94 7.20 -28.77
C LEU A 31 -18.51 6.67 -28.96
N ASP A 32 -17.60 7.52 -29.44
CA ASP A 32 -16.21 7.13 -29.72
C ASP A 32 -15.38 6.96 -28.44
N LYS A 33 -15.71 7.71 -27.37
CA LYS A 33 -14.94 7.71 -26.11
C LYS A 33 -15.57 6.83 -25.01
N ALA A 34 -16.89 6.59 -25.09
CA ALA A 34 -17.61 5.82 -24.08
C ALA A 34 -17.52 4.32 -24.36
N VAL A 35 -16.34 3.74 -24.09
CA VAL A 35 -16.03 2.32 -24.26
C VAL A 35 -15.74 1.64 -22.92
N ALA A 36 -15.70 0.30 -22.89
CA ALA A 36 -15.37 -0.45 -21.68
C ALA A 36 -14.01 -0.02 -21.11
N GLY A 37 -13.93 0.14 -19.80
CA GLY A 37 -12.72 0.61 -19.10
C GLY A 37 -12.61 2.14 -18.97
N THR A 38 -13.54 2.93 -19.54
CA THR A 38 -13.53 4.40 -19.44
C THR A 38 -14.33 4.87 -18.23
N ARG A 39 -13.83 5.90 -17.54
CA ARG A 39 -14.57 6.55 -16.44
C ARG A 39 -15.55 7.57 -16.97
N VAL A 40 -16.71 7.60 -16.37
CA VAL A 40 -17.81 8.49 -16.74
C VAL A 40 -18.43 9.16 -15.53
N LEU A 41 -19.11 10.29 -15.77
CA LEU A 41 -19.98 10.93 -14.82
C LEU A 41 -21.43 10.58 -15.16
N VAL A 42 -22.19 10.12 -14.15
CA VAL A 42 -23.56 9.69 -14.31
C VAL A 42 -24.48 10.24 -13.22
N PRO A 43 -25.78 10.47 -13.50
CA PRO A 43 -26.77 10.82 -12.50
C PRO A 43 -27.22 9.54 -11.76
N PHE A 44 -27.04 9.49 -10.43
CA PHE A 44 -27.34 8.29 -9.63
C PHE A 44 -28.38 8.56 -8.51
N GLY A 45 -29.20 7.55 -8.24
CA GLY A 45 -30.24 7.59 -7.21
C GLY A 45 -31.48 8.47 -7.59
N ARG A 46 -32.41 8.59 -6.65
CA ARG A 46 -33.67 9.39 -6.87
C ARG A 46 -33.39 10.87 -7.04
N GLY A 47 -32.35 11.40 -6.41
CA GLY A 47 -31.95 12.81 -6.48
C GLY A 47 -31.01 13.16 -7.62
N ASN A 48 -30.76 12.28 -8.58
CA ASN A 48 -29.85 12.48 -9.73
C ASN A 48 -28.48 13.05 -9.36
N ARG A 49 -27.95 12.67 -8.20
CA ARG A 49 -26.63 13.13 -7.77
C ARG A 49 -25.56 12.65 -8.74
N LYS A 50 -24.71 13.55 -9.18
CA LYS A 50 -23.58 13.22 -10.05
C LYS A 50 -22.61 12.29 -9.32
N ARG A 51 -22.29 11.16 -9.94
CA ARG A 51 -21.35 10.15 -9.43
C ARG A 51 -20.41 9.71 -10.53
N GLN A 52 -19.19 9.37 -10.14
CA GLN A 52 -18.27 8.71 -11.03
C GLN A 52 -18.68 7.24 -11.20
N GLY A 53 -18.48 6.72 -12.39
CA GLY A 53 -18.67 5.32 -12.71
C GLY A 53 -17.61 4.84 -13.67
N ILE A 54 -17.50 3.52 -13.84
CA ILE A 54 -16.67 2.87 -14.84
C ILE A 54 -17.57 2.07 -15.78
N ILE A 55 -17.36 2.20 -17.08
CA ILE A 55 -18.07 1.41 -18.09
C ILE A 55 -17.48 0.00 -18.04
N THR A 56 -18.34 -0.99 -17.76
CA THR A 56 -17.94 -2.42 -17.73
C THR A 56 -18.16 -3.09 -19.07
N SER A 57 -19.23 -2.71 -19.78
CA SER A 57 -19.56 -3.20 -21.12
C SER A 57 -20.41 -2.18 -21.88
N VAL A 58 -20.44 -2.30 -23.21
CA VAL A 58 -21.32 -1.52 -24.09
C VAL A 58 -22.06 -2.48 -25.02
N HIS A 59 -23.36 -2.31 -25.13
CA HIS A 59 -24.23 -3.11 -25.99
C HIS A 59 -25.28 -2.26 -26.73
N GLN A 60 -25.96 -2.83 -27.70
CA GLN A 60 -27.09 -2.18 -28.38
C GLN A 60 -28.39 -2.53 -27.66
N GLY A 61 -29.28 -1.54 -27.49
CA GLY A 61 -30.53 -1.77 -26.81
C GLY A 61 -31.52 -0.56 -26.91
N GLU A 62 -32.65 -0.68 -26.25
CA GLU A 62 -33.63 0.40 -26.18
C GLU A 62 -33.30 1.37 -25.04
N SER A 63 -33.07 2.64 -25.35
CA SER A 63 -32.69 3.68 -24.38
C SER A 63 -33.88 4.32 -23.66
N LYS A 64 -35.13 3.93 -24.00
CA LYS A 64 -36.33 4.53 -23.42
C LYS A 64 -36.40 4.32 -21.90
N GLY A 65 -36.42 5.42 -21.15
CA GLY A 65 -36.49 5.40 -19.68
C GLY A 65 -35.14 5.26 -18.98
N LEU A 66 -34.04 5.09 -19.71
CA LEU A 66 -32.71 5.10 -19.15
C LEU A 66 -32.23 6.53 -18.91
N LYS A 67 -31.39 6.69 -17.85
CA LYS A 67 -30.66 7.93 -17.66
C LYS A 67 -29.47 7.96 -18.62
N SER A 68 -29.03 9.17 -19.00
CA SER A 68 -27.88 9.34 -19.91
C SER A 68 -26.59 9.59 -19.17
N VAL A 69 -25.46 9.17 -19.75
CA VAL A 69 -24.11 9.57 -19.35
C VAL A 69 -23.99 11.09 -19.47
N ILE A 70 -23.46 11.75 -18.44
CA ILE A 70 -23.31 13.21 -18.40
C ILE A 70 -22.04 13.63 -19.15
N SER A 71 -20.92 12.96 -18.87
CA SER A 71 -19.63 13.20 -19.53
C SER A 71 -18.71 12.00 -19.43
N VAL A 72 -17.83 11.85 -20.38
CA VAL A 72 -16.66 10.97 -20.34
C VAL A 72 -15.51 11.73 -19.66
N LEU A 73 -14.80 11.09 -18.76
CA LEU A 73 -13.76 11.72 -17.94
C LEU A 73 -12.35 11.53 -18.48
N ASP A 74 -12.14 10.53 -19.32
CA ASP A 74 -10.85 10.13 -19.87
C ASP A 74 -10.90 10.13 -21.39
N ASP A 75 -9.80 10.52 -22.04
CA ASP A 75 -9.69 10.47 -23.49
C ASP A 75 -9.47 9.03 -24.00
N GLU A 76 -8.89 8.17 -23.17
CA GLU A 76 -8.65 6.74 -23.44
C GLU A 76 -9.11 5.90 -22.25
N PRO A 77 -9.48 4.61 -22.46
CA PRO A 77 -9.81 3.69 -21.36
C PRO A 77 -8.69 3.61 -20.33
N VAL A 78 -9.01 3.81 -19.05
CA VAL A 78 -8.04 3.68 -17.95
C VAL A 78 -7.78 2.24 -17.56
N LEU A 79 -8.70 1.33 -17.91
CA LEU A 79 -8.60 -0.11 -17.67
C LEU A 79 -8.69 -0.87 -19.01
N ASN A 80 -7.81 -1.82 -19.22
CA ASN A 80 -7.92 -2.79 -20.30
C ASN A 80 -8.82 -3.97 -19.91
N ASP A 81 -9.07 -4.92 -20.80
CA ASP A 81 -9.96 -6.08 -20.58
C ASP A 81 -9.46 -6.97 -19.43
N GLU A 82 -8.15 -7.21 -19.32
CA GLU A 82 -7.56 -7.95 -18.19
C GLU A 82 -7.88 -7.29 -16.85
N MET A 83 -7.73 -5.96 -16.76
CA MET A 83 -8.00 -5.21 -15.53
C MET A 83 -9.49 -5.24 -15.15
N LEU A 84 -10.40 -5.16 -16.13
CA LEU A 84 -11.83 -5.32 -15.89
C LEU A 84 -12.16 -6.73 -15.35
N LYS A 85 -11.56 -7.78 -15.90
CA LYS A 85 -11.71 -9.15 -15.40
C LYS A 85 -11.07 -9.33 -14.02
N THR A 86 -9.94 -8.67 -13.76
CA THR A 86 -9.31 -8.64 -12.44
C THR A 86 -10.23 -7.97 -11.40
N ALA A 87 -10.92 -6.88 -11.76
CA ALA A 87 -11.90 -6.23 -10.88
C ALA A 87 -13.10 -7.16 -10.58
N ALA A 88 -13.60 -7.89 -11.58
CA ALA A 88 -14.65 -8.89 -11.40
C ALA A 88 -14.20 -10.07 -10.50
N PHE A 89 -12.96 -10.55 -10.69
CA PHE A 89 -12.34 -11.54 -9.81
C PHE A 89 -12.28 -11.01 -8.37
N MET A 90 -11.80 -9.79 -8.16
CA MET A 90 -11.71 -9.18 -6.83
C MET A 90 -13.08 -9.06 -6.17
N LYS A 91 -14.10 -8.59 -6.90
CA LYS A 91 -15.48 -8.50 -6.40
C LYS A 91 -15.99 -9.84 -5.86
N SER A 92 -15.79 -10.91 -6.63
CA SER A 92 -16.31 -12.25 -6.27
C SER A 92 -15.52 -12.93 -5.16
N HIS A 93 -14.21 -12.68 -5.04
CA HIS A 93 -13.33 -13.37 -4.10
C HIS A 93 -13.14 -12.63 -2.77
N TYR A 94 -13.31 -11.29 -2.77
CA TYR A 94 -13.06 -10.43 -1.59
C TYR A 94 -14.28 -9.66 -1.12
N PHE A 95 -15.46 -9.95 -1.69
CA PHE A 95 -16.76 -9.38 -1.25
C PHE A 95 -16.73 -7.85 -1.17
N CYS A 96 -16.16 -7.22 -2.16
CA CYS A 96 -16.14 -5.78 -2.36
C CYS A 96 -17.05 -5.36 -3.52
N THR A 97 -17.32 -4.07 -3.66
CA THR A 97 -18.00 -3.57 -4.86
C THR A 97 -17.03 -3.56 -6.06
N PHE A 98 -17.58 -3.63 -7.27
CA PHE A 98 -16.78 -3.55 -8.49
C PHE A 98 -15.99 -2.23 -8.54
N TYR A 99 -16.62 -1.14 -8.16
CA TYR A 99 -15.99 0.18 -8.14
C TYR A 99 -14.84 0.27 -7.09
N GLU A 100 -14.99 -0.35 -5.91
CA GLU A 100 -13.90 -0.44 -4.92
C GLU A 100 -12.70 -1.21 -5.47
N ALA A 101 -12.93 -2.30 -6.20
CA ALA A 101 -11.86 -3.05 -6.87
C ALA A 101 -11.14 -2.15 -7.89
N VAL A 102 -11.87 -1.49 -8.78
CA VAL A 102 -11.30 -0.55 -9.76
C VAL A 102 -10.53 0.58 -9.10
N LYS A 103 -11.10 1.21 -8.08
CA LYS A 103 -10.44 2.30 -7.34
C LYS A 103 -9.10 1.89 -6.73
N THR A 104 -8.98 0.63 -6.33
CA THR A 104 -7.73 0.09 -5.74
C THR A 104 -6.65 -0.14 -6.81
N MET A 105 -7.06 -0.41 -8.04
CA MET A 105 -6.16 -0.66 -9.17
C MET A 105 -5.58 0.64 -9.77
N LEU A 106 -6.30 1.76 -9.61
CA LEU A 106 -5.91 3.05 -10.18
C LEU A 106 -5.06 3.87 -9.21
N PRO A 107 -4.07 4.64 -9.71
CA PRO A 107 -3.28 5.54 -8.87
C PRO A 107 -4.16 6.65 -8.27
N ALA A 108 -3.92 7.01 -7.02
CA ALA A 108 -4.74 7.97 -6.28
C ALA A 108 -4.78 9.38 -6.95
N GLY A 109 -3.75 9.74 -7.73
CA GLY A 109 -3.67 11.00 -8.48
C GLY A 109 -4.66 11.12 -9.64
N ILE A 110 -5.11 9.99 -10.21
CA ILE A 110 -6.02 9.97 -11.37
C ILE A 110 -7.48 10.34 -11.00
N ASN A 111 -7.82 10.30 -9.71
CA ASN A 111 -9.20 10.52 -9.27
C ASN A 111 -9.63 11.97 -9.46
N TYR A 112 -10.84 12.13 -9.94
CA TYR A 112 -11.52 13.44 -10.02
C TYR A 112 -12.18 13.76 -8.68
N LYS A 113 -12.22 15.06 -8.34
CA LYS A 113 -13.02 15.61 -7.24
C LYS A 113 -14.16 16.41 -7.84
N ILE A 114 -15.40 16.02 -7.56
CA ILE A 114 -16.56 16.83 -7.87
C ILE A 114 -16.65 17.88 -6.76
N THR A 115 -16.52 19.15 -7.14
CA THR A 115 -16.56 20.29 -6.21
C THR A 115 -17.76 21.14 -6.58
N THR A 116 -18.59 21.44 -5.58
CA THR A 116 -19.69 22.38 -5.75
C THR A 116 -19.13 23.79 -5.79
N MET A 117 -19.54 24.53 -6.80
CA MET A 117 -19.21 25.92 -7.03
C MET A 117 -20.44 26.78 -6.86
N TYR A 118 -20.30 27.97 -6.32
CA TYR A 118 -21.35 28.98 -6.24
C TYR A 118 -20.91 30.22 -6.99
N GLY A 119 -21.81 30.80 -7.77
CA GLY A 119 -21.60 32.06 -8.48
C GLY A 119 -22.75 33.00 -8.28
N ALA A 120 -22.50 34.30 -8.36
CA ALA A 120 -23.52 35.32 -8.28
C ALA A 120 -24.31 35.38 -9.61
N LYS A 121 -25.63 35.50 -9.52
CA LYS A 121 -26.47 35.83 -10.67
C LYS A 121 -26.48 37.33 -10.91
N ASP A 122 -27.05 37.75 -12.05
CA ASP A 122 -27.24 39.18 -12.37
C ASP A 122 -28.25 39.81 -11.42
N GLU A 123 -28.03 41.04 -10.97
CA GLU A 123 -28.92 41.77 -10.06
C GLU A 123 -30.30 41.98 -10.66
N SER A 124 -30.45 41.91 -11.97
CA SER A 124 -31.72 41.97 -12.66
C SER A 124 -32.65 40.75 -12.42
N GLU A 125 -32.10 39.65 -11.91
CA GLU A 125 -32.86 38.40 -11.71
C GLU A 125 -33.52 38.28 -10.32
N PHE A 126 -33.19 39.19 -9.35
CA PHE A 126 -33.71 39.15 -7.97
C PHE A 126 -33.74 40.55 -7.32
N SER A 127 -34.44 40.68 -6.17
CA SER A 127 -34.52 41.95 -5.43
C SER A 127 -33.36 42.05 -4.41
N PHE A 128 -32.34 42.85 -4.70
CA PHE A 128 -31.16 43.03 -3.85
C PHE A 128 -31.50 43.66 -2.49
N ASP A 129 -32.54 44.51 -2.42
CA ASP A 129 -32.93 45.19 -1.18
C ASP A 129 -33.55 44.26 -0.14
N GLU A 130 -34.07 43.11 -0.57
CA GLU A 130 -34.67 42.09 0.31
C GLU A 130 -33.66 41.20 0.99
N LEU A 131 -32.37 41.35 0.66
CA LEU A 131 -31.29 40.58 1.27
C LEU A 131 -30.83 41.17 2.61
N THR A 132 -30.52 40.32 3.55
CA THR A 132 -29.88 40.69 4.81
C THR A 132 -28.46 41.21 4.55
N ASP A 133 -27.87 41.93 5.51
CA ASP A 133 -26.49 42.44 5.37
C ASP A 133 -25.44 41.32 5.18
N GLU A 134 -25.68 40.18 5.79
CA GLU A 134 -24.82 38.99 5.65
C GLU A 134 -24.93 38.37 4.25
N GLU A 135 -26.16 38.24 3.72
CA GLU A 135 -26.43 37.76 2.37
C GLU A 135 -25.85 38.71 1.30
N LYS A 136 -25.94 40.01 1.51
CA LYS A 136 -25.32 41.03 0.66
C LYS A 136 -23.79 40.90 0.64
N ARG A 137 -23.17 40.61 1.78
CA ARG A 137 -21.74 40.39 1.83
C ARG A 137 -21.32 39.15 1.01
N VAL A 138 -22.05 38.05 1.10
CA VAL A 138 -21.78 36.84 0.32
C VAL A 138 -21.95 37.11 -1.18
N TYR A 139 -23.04 37.76 -1.56
CA TYR A 139 -23.31 38.12 -2.94
C TYR A 139 -22.22 39.03 -3.53
N ASN A 140 -21.86 40.15 -2.87
CA ASN A 140 -20.85 41.08 -3.30
C ASN A 140 -19.46 40.42 -3.44
N TYR A 141 -19.11 39.52 -2.53
CA TYR A 141 -17.88 38.75 -2.64
C TYR A 141 -17.85 37.92 -3.92
N LEU A 142 -18.91 37.12 -4.18
CA LEU A 142 -19.00 36.29 -5.37
C LEU A 142 -19.09 37.12 -6.67
N PHE A 143 -19.84 38.21 -6.66
CA PHE A 143 -19.96 39.11 -7.79
C PHE A 143 -18.62 39.76 -8.16
N SER A 144 -17.85 40.17 -7.17
CA SER A 144 -16.49 40.72 -7.38
C SER A 144 -15.51 39.73 -8.03
N LYS A 145 -15.71 38.43 -7.82
CA LYS A 145 -14.86 37.39 -8.42
C LYS A 145 -15.16 37.13 -9.89
N ARG A 146 -16.31 37.55 -10.42
CA ARG A 146 -16.76 37.37 -11.81
C ARG A 146 -16.72 35.93 -12.31
N LYS A 147 -16.61 34.94 -11.40
CA LYS A 147 -16.58 33.49 -11.68
C LYS A 147 -17.07 32.75 -10.46
N ALA A 148 -17.57 31.53 -10.68
CA ALA A 148 -17.95 30.66 -9.59
C ALA A 148 -16.74 30.30 -8.67
N VAL A 149 -16.98 30.23 -7.38
CA VAL A 149 -16.00 29.96 -6.34
C VAL A 149 -16.31 28.64 -5.66
N LYS A 150 -15.25 27.88 -5.30
CA LYS A 150 -15.40 26.59 -4.61
C LYS A 150 -16.07 26.73 -3.26
N SER A 151 -16.98 25.83 -2.92
CA SER A 151 -17.67 25.82 -1.61
C SER A 151 -16.71 25.87 -0.42
N GLU A 152 -15.58 25.15 -0.49
CA GLU A 152 -14.56 25.15 0.58
C GLU A 152 -13.96 26.53 0.82
N VAL A 153 -13.63 27.24 -0.25
CA VAL A 153 -13.09 28.61 -0.18
C VAL A 153 -14.10 29.60 0.42
N LEU A 154 -15.38 29.38 0.13
CA LEU A 154 -16.45 30.23 0.69
C LEU A 154 -16.67 29.94 2.18
N LEU A 155 -16.65 28.64 2.57
CA LEU A 155 -16.75 28.27 3.98
C LEU A 155 -15.62 28.90 4.81
N ASP A 156 -14.38 28.85 4.32
CA ASP A 156 -13.23 29.46 4.98
C ASP A 156 -13.33 31.00 5.00
N ALA A 157 -13.74 31.61 3.90
CA ALA A 157 -13.82 33.07 3.77
C ALA A 157 -14.89 33.70 4.70
N PHE A 158 -15.98 33.00 4.97
CA PHE A 158 -17.08 33.46 5.79
C PHE A 158 -17.16 32.79 7.19
N GLY A 159 -16.27 31.83 7.48
CA GLY A 159 -16.22 31.12 8.76
C GLY A 159 -17.43 30.19 8.99
N TYR A 160 -18.08 29.73 7.91
CA TYR A 160 -19.22 28.82 8.04
C TYR A 160 -18.77 27.36 8.13
N SER A 161 -19.49 26.59 8.96
CA SER A 161 -19.26 25.14 9.11
C SER A 161 -20.02 24.28 8.09
N THR A 162 -21.06 24.85 7.44
CA THR A 162 -21.92 24.15 6.46
C THR A 162 -22.22 25.03 5.26
N THR A 163 -22.62 24.43 4.14
CA THR A 163 -23.01 25.16 2.92
C THR A 163 -24.45 25.64 2.93
N GLU A 164 -25.18 25.44 4.01
CA GLU A 164 -26.59 25.77 4.13
C GLU A 164 -26.92 27.26 3.82
N PRO A 165 -26.13 28.26 4.28
CA PRO A 165 -26.38 29.68 3.91
C PRO A 165 -26.31 29.92 2.41
N PHE A 166 -25.38 29.24 1.69
CA PHE A 166 -25.30 29.37 0.24
C PHE A 166 -26.45 28.67 -0.49
N GLU A 167 -26.91 27.52 0.02
CA GLU A 167 -28.05 26.80 -0.54
C GLU A 167 -29.35 27.65 -0.41
N LEU A 168 -29.52 28.37 0.71
CA LEU A 168 -30.65 29.31 0.88
C LEU A 168 -30.61 30.44 -0.16
N LEU A 169 -29.45 31.01 -0.43
CA LEU A 169 -29.26 32.04 -1.47
C LEU A 169 -29.51 31.48 -2.88
N VAL A 170 -29.21 30.23 -3.15
CA VAL A 170 -29.58 29.56 -4.40
C VAL A 170 -31.11 29.40 -4.50
N GLN A 171 -31.77 29.02 -3.39
CA GLN A 171 -33.26 28.93 -3.36
C GLN A 171 -33.94 30.28 -3.56
N LYS A 172 -33.35 31.37 -3.03
CA LYS A 172 -33.80 32.74 -3.26
C LYS A 172 -33.50 33.25 -4.67
N GLY A 173 -32.83 32.47 -5.50
CA GLY A 173 -32.49 32.87 -6.87
C GLY A 173 -31.34 33.87 -7.00
N VAL A 174 -30.62 34.17 -5.91
CA VAL A 174 -29.52 35.13 -5.82
C VAL A 174 -28.20 34.55 -6.33
N LEU A 175 -27.94 33.28 -6.02
CA LEU A 175 -26.77 32.54 -6.48
C LEU A 175 -27.19 31.41 -7.42
N TYR A 176 -26.27 31.03 -8.29
CA TYR A 176 -26.36 29.76 -8.99
C TYR A 176 -25.37 28.77 -8.43
N LYS A 177 -25.72 27.50 -8.54
CA LYS A 177 -24.88 26.37 -8.10
C LYS A 177 -24.50 25.54 -9.31
N SER A 178 -23.21 25.22 -9.44
CA SER A 178 -22.72 24.30 -10.45
C SER A 178 -21.78 23.30 -9.80
N ASP A 179 -21.74 22.08 -10.33
CA ASP A 179 -20.71 21.10 -9.94
C ASP A 179 -19.66 21.07 -11.02
N GLU A 180 -18.43 21.38 -10.64
CA GLU A 180 -17.27 21.27 -11.52
C GLU A 180 -16.40 20.11 -11.13
N ILE A 181 -15.75 19.52 -12.13
CA ILE A 181 -14.92 18.33 -11.99
C ILE A 181 -13.47 18.78 -12.08
N PHE A 182 -12.72 18.56 -11.01
CA PHE A 182 -11.30 18.87 -10.98
C PHE A 182 -10.50 17.57 -10.86
N ARG A 183 -9.44 17.42 -11.65
CA ARG A 183 -8.43 16.39 -11.41
C ARG A 183 -7.70 16.71 -10.10
N LYS A 184 -7.42 15.71 -9.28
CA LYS A 184 -6.64 15.91 -8.05
C LYS A 184 -5.21 16.33 -8.35
N VAL A 185 -4.66 15.83 -9.44
CA VAL A 185 -3.32 16.14 -9.92
C VAL A 185 -3.40 16.39 -11.42
N ASN A 186 -2.88 17.51 -11.86
CA ASN A 186 -2.70 17.80 -13.28
C ASN A 186 -1.40 17.17 -13.78
N ASP A 187 -1.38 16.87 -15.08
CA ASP A 187 -0.16 16.44 -15.76
C ASP A 187 0.90 17.51 -15.63
N ALA A 188 2.16 17.11 -15.51
CA ALA A 188 3.25 18.08 -15.60
C ALA A 188 3.45 18.41 -17.05
N VAL A 189 3.42 19.68 -17.36
CA VAL A 189 3.64 20.17 -18.72
C VAL A 189 4.80 21.15 -18.75
N MET A 190 5.57 21.07 -19.82
CA MET A 190 6.63 22.02 -20.12
C MET A 190 6.17 22.87 -21.29
N LYS A 191 6.26 24.18 -21.12
CA LYS A 191 5.92 25.11 -22.20
C LYS A 191 7.04 25.09 -23.22
N MET A 192 6.74 24.55 -24.40
CA MET A 192 7.63 24.48 -25.55
C MET A 192 7.41 25.64 -26.50
N ALA A 193 8.44 26.02 -27.24
CA ALA A 193 8.40 27.00 -28.30
C ALA A 193 8.89 26.35 -29.60
N ALA A 194 8.18 26.58 -30.69
CA ALA A 194 8.57 26.17 -32.04
C ALA A 194 8.33 27.30 -33.03
N VAL A 195 9.06 27.31 -34.14
CA VAL A 195 8.87 28.29 -35.20
C VAL A 195 7.52 28.05 -35.90
N THR A 196 6.79 29.15 -36.16
CA THR A 196 5.51 29.05 -36.87
C THR A 196 5.77 28.54 -38.31
N PRO A 197 5.08 27.51 -38.78
CA PRO A 197 5.26 26.98 -40.16
C PRO A 197 5.08 28.10 -41.19
N GLU A 198 5.92 28.10 -42.23
CA GLU A 198 5.87 29.02 -43.37
C GLU A 198 5.99 30.53 -42.99
N VAL A 199 6.61 30.85 -41.82
CA VAL A 199 6.78 32.24 -41.41
C VAL A 199 7.84 32.92 -42.26
N ASP A 200 7.48 34.08 -42.86
CA ASP A 200 8.44 34.97 -43.57
C ASP A 200 8.99 36.03 -42.58
N ILE A 201 10.30 35.99 -42.32
CA ILE A 201 10.99 36.89 -41.46
C ILE A 201 11.61 38.10 -42.19
N SER A 202 11.59 38.15 -43.52
CA SER A 202 12.30 39.14 -44.34
C SER A 202 11.84 40.59 -44.11
N GLY A 203 10.65 40.82 -43.54
CA GLY A 203 10.10 42.14 -43.23
C GLY A 203 10.02 42.50 -41.76
N VAL A 204 10.43 41.61 -40.85
CA VAL A 204 10.21 41.82 -39.41
C VAL A 204 11.47 42.38 -38.74
N LYS A 205 11.36 43.54 -38.12
CA LYS A 205 12.47 44.11 -37.29
C LYS A 205 12.60 43.33 -36.00
N LEU A 206 13.71 42.60 -35.83
CA LEU A 206 14.09 41.86 -34.62
C LEU A 206 15.26 42.60 -33.93
N THR A 207 15.25 42.60 -32.61
CA THR A 207 16.43 42.96 -31.83
C THR A 207 17.43 41.81 -31.88
N GLU A 208 18.73 42.08 -31.61
CA GLU A 208 19.78 41.05 -31.59
C GLU A 208 19.41 39.89 -30.67
N LYS A 209 18.88 40.19 -29.46
CA LYS A 209 18.39 39.15 -28.53
C LYS A 209 17.23 38.32 -29.10
N GLN A 210 16.30 38.96 -29.80
CA GLN A 210 15.18 38.24 -30.45
C GLN A 210 15.64 37.36 -31.61
N LYS A 211 16.65 37.82 -32.35
CA LYS A 211 17.25 37.10 -33.45
C LYS A 211 17.94 35.81 -32.94
N ASN A 212 18.78 35.94 -31.92
CA ASN A 212 19.48 34.78 -31.30
C ASN A 212 18.48 33.74 -30.73
N VAL A 213 17.40 34.21 -30.13
CA VAL A 213 16.32 33.31 -29.63
C VAL A 213 15.61 32.58 -30.79
N PHE A 214 15.29 33.28 -31.86
CA PHE A 214 14.63 32.73 -33.02
C PHE A 214 15.51 31.66 -33.70
N GLU A 215 16.79 31.99 -33.96
CA GLU A 215 17.78 31.08 -34.54
C GLU A 215 17.97 29.80 -33.70
N LEU A 216 18.01 29.95 -32.35
CA LEU A 216 18.10 28.78 -31.46
C LEU A 216 16.87 27.87 -31.57
N ILE A 217 15.66 28.45 -31.59
CA ILE A 217 14.41 27.69 -31.72
C ILE A 217 14.30 27.00 -33.09
N GLU A 218 14.73 27.71 -34.16
CA GLU A 218 14.76 27.18 -35.52
C GLU A 218 15.74 25.99 -35.64
N MET A 219 16.94 26.10 -35.09
CA MET A 219 17.94 25.04 -35.07
C MET A 219 17.45 23.80 -34.29
N ALA A 220 16.79 24.05 -33.15
CA ALA A 220 16.31 22.96 -32.31
C ALA A 220 15.00 22.33 -32.82
N GLY A 221 14.27 22.97 -33.72
CA GLY A 221 12.91 22.58 -34.17
C GLY A 221 11.84 22.87 -33.13
N ALA A 222 12.02 22.36 -31.90
CA ALA A 222 11.22 22.68 -30.72
C ALA A 222 12.11 22.62 -29.47
N ILE A 223 11.93 23.57 -28.55
CA ILE A 223 12.76 23.70 -27.35
C ILE A 223 11.95 24.35 -26.23
N SER A 224 12.21 23.94 -24.97
CA SER A 224 11.50 24.53 -23.85
C SER A 224 11.84 26.01 -23.63
N VAL A 225 10.86 26.80 -23.21
CA VAL A 225 11.07 28.23 -22.92
C VAL A 225 12.15 28.44 -21.84
N LYS A 226 12.30 27.49 -20.89
CA LYS A 226 13.34 27.52 -19.87
C LYS A 226 14.73 27.34 -20.45
N GLU A 227 14.90 26.35 -21.33
CA GLU A 227 16.18 26.10 -22.04
C GLU A 227 16.55 27.26 -22.95
N VAL A 228 15.58 27.82 -23.68
CA VAL A 228 15.81 29.06 -24.48
C VAL A 228 16.36 30.17 -23.59
N CYS A 229 15.73 30.43 -22.45
CA CYS A 229 16.19 31.45 -21.50
C CYS A 229 17.58 31.14 -20.93
N TYR A 230 17.85 29.85 -20.64
CA TYR A 230 19.14 29.40 -20.11
C TYR A 230 20.28 29.58 -21.13
N PHE A 231 20.11 29.11 -22.37
CA PHE A 231 21.15 29.17 -23.39
C PHE A 231 21.40 30.58 -23.95
N THR A 232 20.34 31.39 -24.04
CA THR A 232 20.46 32.74 -24.61
C THR A 232 20.64 33.86 -23.57
N GLY A 233 20.49 33.55 -22.28
CA GLY A 233 20.55 34.52 -21.18
C GLY A 233 19.43 35.55 -21.19
N VAL A 234 18.34 35.30 -21.89
CA VAL A 234 17.16 36.20 -21.95
C VAL A 234 16.08 35.82 -20.94
N THR A 235 15.17 36.75 -20.68
CA THR A 235 13.97 36.46 -19.89
C THR A 235 12.84 35.92 -20.79
N ALA A 236 11.89 35.19 -20.21
CA ALA A 236 10.70 34.66 -20.92
C ALA A 236 9.93 35.74 -21.68
N ALA A 237 9.99 37.02 -21.24
CA ALA A 237 9.37 38.14 -21.92
C ALA A 237 9.86 38.35 -23.37
N VAL A 238 11.14 38.05 -23.65
CA VAL A 238 11.71 38.14 -25.01
C VAL A 238 11.13 37.04 -25.90
N VAL A 239 10.93 35.82 -25.35
CA VAL A 239 10.31 34.69 -26.04
C VAL A 239 8.82 34.96 -26.30
N ASP A 240 8.09 35.49 -25.28
CA ASP A 240 6.70 35.89 -25.41
C ASP A 240 6.52 37.02 -26.48
N ALA A 241 7.50 37.94 -26.62
CA ALA A 241 7.45 38.96 -27.65
C ALA A 241 7.57 38.38 -29.06
N LEU A 242 8.36 37.34 -29.30
CA LEU A 242 8.41 36.59 -30.57
C LEU A 242 7.09 35.87 -30.89
N CYS A 243 6.45 35.29 -29.89
CA CYS A 243 5.15 34.69 -30.06
C CYS A 243 4.06 35.76 -30.40
N LYS A 244 4.07 36.91 -29.75
CA LYS A 244 3.17 38.04 -30.08
C LYS A 244 3.35 38.55 -31.50
N LYS A 245 4.57 38.45 -32.05
CA LYS A 245 4.87 38.80 -33.46
C LYS A 245 4.46 37.67 -34.43
N GLY A 246 3.93 36.53 -33.96
CA GLY A 246 3.53 35.40 -34.79
C GLY A 246 4.68 34.56 -35.37
N LEU A 247 5.94 34.84 -34.93
CA LEU A 247 7.13 34.16 -35.45
C LEU A 247 7.34 32.77 -34.85
N ILE A 248 6.90 32.61 -33.63
CA ILE A 248 6.91 31.31 -32.91
C ILE A 248 5.53 31.08 -32.28
N TYR A 249 5.24 29.83 -32.02
CA TYR A 249 4.04 29.43 -31.23
C TYR A 249 4.47 28.61 -30.02
N PHE A 250 3.63 28.64 -28.98
CA PHE A 250 3.78 27.81 -27.79
C PHE A 250 2.85 26.62 -27.84
N PHE A 251 3.34 25.52 -27.32
CA PHE A 251 2.53 24.35 -27.00
C PHE A 251 3.01 23.73 -25.71
N ASP A 252 2.12 23.01 -25.04
CA ASP A 252 2.46 22.29 -23.81
C ASP A 252 2.85 20.87 -24.16
N GLU A 253 4.03 20.43 -23.75
CA GLU A 253 4.50 19.06 -23.86
C GLU A 253 4.42 18.39 -22.49
N GLU A 254 3.83 17.21 -22.42
CA GLU A 254 3.78 16.44 -21.18
C GLU A 254 5.17 15.96 -20.78
N VAL A 255 5.55 16.25 -19.54
CA VAL A 255 6.82 15.81 -18.96
C VAL A 255 6.57 14.99 -17.70
N PHE A 256 7.43 14.02 -17.45
CA PHE A 256 7.37 13.24 -16.24
C PHE A 256 8.22 13.87 -15.14
N ARG A 257 7.70 13.91 -13.88
CA ARG A 257 8.38 14.47 -12.69
C ARG A 257 9.51 13.58 -12.16
N ILE A 258 9.89 12.57 -12.92
CA ILE A 258 10.76 11.48 -12.52
C ILE A 258 12.14 11.73 -13.10
N GLU A 259 13.19 11.58 -12.29
CA GLU A 259 14.58 11.66 -12.75
C GLU A 259 14.89 10.53 -13.74
N ASN A 260 15.61 10.84 -14.82
CA ASN A 260 16.06 9.85 -15.77
C ASN A 260 17.00 8.85 -15.10
N ARG A 261 16.69 7.57 -15.24
CA ARG A 261 17.49 6.47 -14.70
C ARG A 261 18.47 6.00 -15.76
N GLN A 262 19.74 6.43 -15.65
CA GLN A 262 20.74 6.03 -16.62
C GLN A 262 21.20 4.59 -16.39
N LYS A 263 21.30 3.84 -17.49
CA LYS A 263 21.90 2.50 -17.52
C LYS A 263 23.42 2.63 -17.38
N ASP A 264 24.03 1.85 -16.49
CA ASP A 264 25.47 1.77 -16.33
C ASP A 264 26.02 0.66 -17.25
N SER A 265 26.63 1.08 -18.35
CA SER A 265 27.24 0.17 -19.31
C SER A 265 28.52 -0.53 -18.82
N SER A 266 29.07 -0.08 -17.67
CA SER A 266 30.28 -0.66 -17.08
C SER A 266 30.03 -1.88 -16.18
N LEU A 267 28.74 -2.21 -15.91
CA LEU A 267 28.39 -3.35 -15.07
C LEU A 267 28.83 -4.68 -15.67
N LYS A 268 29.55 -5.44 -14.86
CA LYS A 268 29.96 -6.80 -15.23
C LYS A 268 28.76 -7.71 -15.40
N GLU A 269 28.92 -8.71 -16.27
CA GLU A 269 27.95 -9.78 -16.39
C GLU A 269 27.80 -10.56 -15.09
N ILE A 270 26.57 -10.95 -14.78
CA ILE A 270 26.29 -11.79 -13.58
C ILE A 270 26.71 -13.23 -13.92
N VAL A 271 27.65 -13.74 -13.14
CA VAL A 271 28.04 -15.14 -13.18
C VAL A 271 27.23 -15.90 -12.12
N LEU A 272 26.44 -16.83 -12.57
CA LEU A 272 25.62 -17.67 -11.69
C LEU A 272 26.44 -18.85 -11.16
N SER A 273 26.14 -19.29 -9.93
CA SER A 273 26.61 -20.59 -9.42
C SER A 273 25.85 -21.74 -10.11
N GLU A 274 26.32 -22.97 -9.97
CA GLU A 274 25.66 -24.14 -10.57
C GLU A 274 24.20 -24.29 -10.10
N GLU A 275 23.92 -24.09 -8.82
CA GLU A 275 22.55 -24.12 -8.27
C GLU A 275 21.68 -22.97 -8.84
N GLN A 276 22.25 -21.76 -8.95
CA GLN A 276 21.55 -20.61 -9.52
C GLN A 276 21.30 -20.81 -11.01
N GLN A 277 22.25 -21.40 -11.75
CA GLN A 277 22.07 -21.70 -13.18
C GLN A 277 20.98 -22.74 -13.37
N SER A 278 21.01 -23.84 -12.60
CA SER A 278 19.98 -24.87 -12.64
C SER A 278 18.57 -24.32 -12.34
N ALA A 279 18.46 -23.46 -11.31
CA ALA A 279 17.21 -22.78 -11.00
C ALA A 279 16.75 -21.85 -12.14
N CYS A 280 17.68 -21.12 -12.75
CA CYS A 280 17.40 -20.23 -13.88
C CYS A 280 16.92 -21.01 -15.10
N ASP A 281 17.57 -22.12 -15.44
CA ASP A 281 17.19 -22.98 -16.58
C ASP A 281 15.80 -23.61 -16.36
N SER A 282 15.50 -24.04 -15.14
CA SER A 282 14.15 -24.52 -14.77
C SER A 282 13.10 -23.42 -14.95
N LEU A 283 13.36 -22.20 -14.47
CA LEU A 283 12.46 -21.07 -14.60
C LEU A 283 12.29 -20.63 -16.07
N TYR A 284 13.33 -20.73 -16.91
CA TYR A 284 13.23 -20.49 -18.35
C TYR A 284 12.30 -21.50 -19.02
N ASN A 285 12.44 -22.78 -18.70
CA ASN A 285 11.57 -23.82 -19.23
C ASN A 285 10.10 -23.62 -18.82
N GLU A 286 9.87 -23.16 -17.59
CA GLU A 286 8.53 -22.84 -17.11
C GLU A 286 7.96 -21.59 -17.79
N TYR A 287 8.78 -20.57 -18.03
CA TYR A 287 8.39 -19.35 -18.77
C TYR A 287 8.06 -19.65 -20.23
N ASP A 288 8.83 -20.52 -20.88
CA ASP A 288 8.61 -20.91 -22.28
C ASP A 288 7.43 -21.89 -22.45
N SER A 289 6.85 -22.38 -21.33
CA SER A 289 5.67 -23.23 -21.34
C SER A 289 4.45 -22.49 -21.90
N PRO A 290 3.59 -23.14 -22.71
CA PRO A 290 2.33 -22.54 -23.18
C PRO A 290 1.27 -22.41 -22.08
N PHE A 291 1.54 -22.88 -20.88
CA PHE A 291 0.61 -22.85 -19.75
C PHE A 291 1.13 -21.96 -18.62
N PRO A 292 0.24 -21.26 -17.91
CA PRO A 292 0.64 -20.45 -16.76
C PRO A 292 1.22 -21.35 -15.67
N SER A 293 2.32 -20.93 -15.07
CA SER A 293 3.00 -21.67 -14.02
C SER A 293 3.25 -20.84 -12.77
N VAL A 294 3.38 -21.54 -11.65
CA VAL A 294 3.78 -20.96 -10.38
C VAL A 294 4.98 -21.72 -9.86
N SER A 295 6.07 -21.04 -9.64
CA SER A 295 7.32 -21.61 -9.12
C SER A 295 7.68 -21.01 -7.78
N LEU A 296 8.15 -21.84 -6.85
CA LEU A 296 8.78 -21.42 -5.60
C LEU A 296 10.30 -21.44 -5.75
N LEU A 297 10.94 -20.27 -5.67
CA LEU A 297 12.37 -20.17 -5.52
C LEU A 297 12.72 -20.11 -4.02
N TYR A 298 12.97 -21.25 -3.44
CA TYR A 298 13.37 -21.41 -2.04
C TYR A 298 14.88 -21.29 -1.93
N GLY A 299 15.36 -20.30 -1.19
CA GLY A 299 16.81 -20.14 -1.05
C GLY A 299 17.17 -19.46 0.24
N VAL A 300 18.21 -19.98 0.92
CA VAL A 300 18.72 -19.40 2.18
C VAL A 300 19.03 -17.91 2.04
N THR A 301 19.04 -17.19 3.16
CA THR A 301 19.39 -15.76 3.16
C THR A 301 20.80 -15.56 2.58
N GLY A 302 20.92 -14.71 1.54
CA GLY A 302 22.19 -14.47 0.86
C GLY A 302 22.56 -15.52 -0.20
N SER A 303 21.64 -16.38 -0.64
CA SER A 303 21.87 -17.34 -1.74
C SER A 303 21.91 -16.71 -3.15
N GLY A 304 21.71 -15.38 -3.26
CA GLY A 304 21.75 -14.68 -4.56
C GLY A 304 20.51 -14.82 -5.40
N LYS A 305 19.32 -15.01 -4.82
CA LYS A 305 18.02 -15.02 -5.52
C LYS A 305 17.84 -13.85 -6.50
N THR A 306 18.32 -12.66 -6.13
CA THR A 306 18.26 -11.46 -6.98
C THR A 306 19.01 -11.62 -8.30
N SER A 307 20.11 -12.37 -8.33
CA SER A 307 20.87 -12.66 -9.55
C SER A 307 20.04 -13.52 -10.52
N VAL A 308 19.31 -14.51 -9.99
CA VAL A 308 18.37 -15.32 -10.77
C VAL A 308 17.23 -14.46 -11.32
N PHE A 309 16.68 -13.54 -10.51
CA PHE A 309 15.64 -12.60 -10.99
C PHE A 309 16.15 -11.76 -12.16
N ILE A 310 17.34 -11.18 -12.03
CA ILE A 310 17.88 -10.30 -13.08
C ILE A 310 18.04 -11.08 -14.39
N LYS A 311 18.56 -12.30 -14.36
CA LYS A 311 18.71 -13.15 -15.57
C LYS A 311 17.35 -13.50 -16.16
N LEU A 312 16.36 -13.83 -15.34
CA LEU A 312 15.00 -14.10 -15.83
C LEU A 312 14.35 -12.86 -16.46
N ILE A 313 14.53 -11.69 -15.82
CA ILE A 313 14.06 -10.40 -16.33
C ILE A 313 14.69 -10.09 -17.69
N GLU A 314 16.01 -10.30 -17.87
CA GLU A 314 16.70 -10.09 -19.15
C GLU A 314 16.04 -10.88 -20.28
N LYS A 315 15.74 -12.18 -20.07
CA LYS A 315 15.04 -13.01 -21.05
C LYS A 315 13.64 -12.46 -21.39
N VAL A 316 12.84 -12.09 -20.40
CA VAL A 316 11.44 -11.66 -20.61
C VAL A 316 11.34 -10.28 -21.27
N ILE A 317 12.32 -9.39 -21.03
CA ILE A 317 12.39 -8.07 -21.70
C ILE A 317 12.57 -8.25 -23.21
N ASP A 318 13.39 -9.21 -23.64
CA ASP A 318 13.66 -9.45 -25.04
C ASP A 318 12.39 -9.91 -25.81
N ASP A 319 11.43 -10.52 -25.10
CA ASP A 319 10.12 -10.90 -25.65
C ASP A 319 9.10 -9.73 -25.64
N GLY A 320 9.47 -8.56 -25.15
CA GLY A 320 8.62 -7.36 -25.14
C GLY A 320 7.44 -7.43 -24.15
N LYS A 321 7.43 -8.39 -23.21
CA LYS A 321 6.36 -8.55 -22.22
C LYS A 321 6.64 -7.74 -20.94
N GLY A 322 5.56 -7.35 -20.25
CA GLY A 322 5.64 -6.63 -18.99
C GLY A 322 6.07 -7.51 -17.80
N ILE A 323 6.86 -6.95 -16.91
CA ILE A 323 7.44 -7.63 -15.76
C ILE A 323 7.06 -6.87 -14.48
N ILE A 324 6.59 -7.60 -13.48
CA ILE A 324 6.26 -7.04 -12.17
C ILE A 324 7.15 -7.68 -11.11
N VAL A 325 7.95 -6.86 -10.43
CA VAL A 325 8.77 -7.28 -9.28
C VAL A 325 8.17 -6.71 -8.02
N MET A 326 7.60 -7.56 -7.20
CA MET A 326 6.97 -7.18 -5.94
C MET A 326 7.92 -7.44 -4.79
N VAL A 327 8.10 -6.42 -3.94
CA VAL A 327 8.89 -6.51 -2.71
C VAL A 327 8.12 -5.93 -1.53
N PRO A 328 8.36 -6.37 -0.29
CA PRO A 328 7.80 -5.74 0.90
C PRO A 328 8.17 -4.26 0.99
N GLU A 329 7.30 -3.42 1.60
CA GLU A 329 7.55 -1.97 1.73
C GLU A 329 8.93 -1.66 2.36
N ILE A 330 9.35 -2.46 3.33
CA ILE A 330 10.63 -2.30 4.05
C ILE A 330 11.83 -2.67 3.16
N SER A 331 11.65 -3.59 2.21
CA SER A 331 12.71 -4.04 1.29
C SER A 331 12.86 -3.13 0.07
N LEU A 332 11.89 -2.26 -0.20
CA LEU A 332 11.94 -1.32 -1.33
C LEU A 332 12.82 -0.12 -0.97
N THR A 333 14.10 -0.37 -0.80
CA THR A 333 15.11 0.66 -0.52
C THR A 333 15.61 1.32 -1.81
N PRO A 334 16.13 2.55 -1.74
CA PRO A 334 16.79 3.19 -2.89
C PRO A 334 17.93 2.34 -3.47
N GLN A 335 18.65 1.61 -2.60
CA GLN A 335 19.71 0.69 -3.02
C GLN A 335 19.18 -0.46 -3.88
N PHE A 336 18.04 -1.06 -3.49
CA PHE A 336 17.40 -2.12 -4.26
C PHE A 336 16.95 -1.58 -5.63
N VAL A 337 16.25 -0.45 -5.67
CA VAL A 337 15.80 0.17 -6.93
C VAL A 337 17.01 0.57 -7.79
N SER A 338 18.07 1.14 -7.21
CA SER A 338 19.29 1.54 -7.91
C SER A 338 20.00 0.35 -8.56
N GLN A 339 20.03 -0.83 -7.91
CA GLN A 339 20.63 -2.05 -8.47
C GLN A 339 19.96 -2.43 -9.81
N PHE A 340 18.65 -2.35 -9.90
CA PHE A 340 17.92 -2.61 -11.14
C PHE A 340 18.06 -1.44 -12.12
N ALA A 341 17.96 -0.19 -11.63
CA ALA A 341 18.05 1.00 -12.47
C ALA A 341 19.37 1.09 -13.22
N LYS A 342 20.49 0.79 -12.58
CA LYS A 342 21.80 0.73 -13.22
C LYS A 342 21.85 -0.28 -14.38
N ARG A 343 21.07 -1.35 -14.32
CA ARG A 343 21.07 -2.41 -15.34
C ARG A 343 20.05 -2.18 -16.44
N PHE A 344 18.87 -1.70 -16.12
CA PHE A 344 17.74 -1.60 -17.04
C PHE A 344 17.38 -0.16 -17.43
N GLY A 345 17.97 0.84 -16.76
CA GLY A 345 17.76 2.27 -17.06
C GLY A 345 16.30 2.70 -16.97
N ASP A 346 15.86 3.47 -17.94
CA ASP A 346 14.51 4.01 -18.03
C ASP A 346 13.40 2.98 -18.28
N LYS A 347 13.75 1.70 -18.53
CA LYS A 347 12.75 0.63 -18.64
C LYS A 347 12.05 0.31 -17.31
N ILE A 348 12.46 0.92 -16.20
CA ILE A 348 11.90 0.69 -14.86
C ILE A 348 10.90 1.78 -14.49
N ALA A 349 9.75 1.36 -13.95
CA ALA A 349 8.82 2.18 -13.19
C ALA A 349 8.76 1.71 -11.73
N VAL A 350 8.54 2.63 -10.78
CA VAL A 350 8.50 2.31 -9.34
C VAL A 350 7.13 2.63 -8.76
N PHE A 351 6.51 1.64 -8.08
CA PHE A 351 5.16 1.78 -7.51
C PHE A 351 5.18 1.59 -6.00
N HIS A 352 5.15 2.68 -5.22
CA HIS A 352 5.05 2.62 -3.76
C HIS A 352 4.32 3.82 -3.12
N SER A 353 3.97 3.66 -1.86
CA SER A 353 3.16 4.63 -1.10
C SER A 353 3.88 5.96 -0.80
N ALA A 354 5.21 5.99 -0.80
CA ALA A 354 6.00 7.17 -0.48
C ALA A 354 6.19 8.15 -1.67
N LEU A 355 5.82 7.74 -2.91
CA LEU A 355 5.77 8.65 -4.06
C LEU A 355 4.64 9.66 -3.88
N SER A 356 4.85 10.90 -4.31
CA SER A 356 3.80 11.91 -4.44
C SER A 356 2.68 11.44 -5.39
N LEU A 357 1.52 12.06 -5.31
CA LEU A 357 0.40 11.72 -6.20
C LEU A 357 0.75 11.95 -7.68
N GLY A 358 1.57 12.97 -7.97
CA GLY A 358 2.04 13.28 -9.32
C GLY A 358 2.98 12.20 -9.85
N GLU A 359 4.02 11.85 -9.09
CA GLU A 359 4.97 10.79 -9.46
C GLU A 359 4.28 9.44 -9.68
N ARG A 360 3.29 9.07 -8.83
CA ARG A 360 2.50 7.84 -9.04
C ARG A 360 1.71 7.85 -10.34
N LEU A 361 1.16 9.01 -10.71
CA LEU A 361 0.44 9.16 -11.97
C LEU A 361 1.40 9.06 -13.16
N ASP A 362 2.56 9.70 -13.05
CA ASP A 362 3.58 9.71 -14.09
C ASP A 362 4.16 8.29 -14.33
N GLU A 363 4.50 7.56 -13.25
CA GLU A 363 4.98 6.17 -13.38
C GLU A 363 3.89 5.24 -13.96
N TYR A 364 2.62 5.42 -13.58
CA TYR A 364 1.49 4.67 -14.13
C TYR A 364 1.35 4.91 -15.64
N LYS A 365 1.45 6.17 -16.08
CA LYS A 365 1.39 6.56 -17.51
C LYS A 365 2.55 5.98 -18.30
N ARG A 366 3.78 6.04 -17.75
CA ARG A 366 4.97 5.45 -18.41
C ARG A 366 4.78 3.96 -18.70
N VAL A 367 4.21 3.21 -17.75
CA VAL A 367 3.89 1.79 -17.96
C VAL A 367 2.81 1.63 -19.02
N LYS A 368 1.72 2.40 -18.94
CA LYS A 368 0.60 2.32 -19.89
C LYS A 368 1.01 2.68 -21.32
N GLN A 369 1.93 3.62 -21.48
CA GLN A 369 2.48 4.05 -22.79
C GLN A 369 3.60 3.13 -23.30
N GLY A 370 3.96 2.07 -22.55
CA GLY A 370 5.03 1.14 -22.95
C GLY A 370 6.46 1.69 -22.79
N LEU A 371 6.62 2.87 -22.15
CA LEU A 371 7.93 3.47 -21.89
C LEU A 371 8.69 2.74 -20.78
N ALA A 372 7.99 2.03 -19.92
CA ALA A 372 8.58 1.16 -18.89
C ALA A 372 8.04 -0.27 -19.05
N GLN A 373 8.96 -1.24 -19.04
CA GLN A 373 8.66 -2.67 -19.18
C GLN A 373 8.76 -3.43 -17.86
N ILE A 374 9.41 -2.86 -16.85
CA ILE A 374 9.59 -3.44 -15.52
C ILE A 374 8.93 -2.52 -14.49
N VAL A 375 8.02 -3.06 -13.70
CA VAL A 375 7.50 -2.37 -12.51
C VAL A 375 8.09 -3.00 -11.27
N ILE A 376 8.77 -2.20 -10.45
CA ILE A 376 9.24 -2.59 -9.12
C ILE A 376 8.37 -1.89 -8.11
N GLY A 377 7.80 -2.64 -7.15
CA GLY A 377 6.95 -1.98 -6.18
C GLY A 377 6.45 -2.87 -5.06
N THR A 378 5.60 -2.28 -4.22
CA THR A 378 4.97 -2.97 -3.10
C THR A 378 3.68 -3.67 -3.56
N ARG A 379 2.82 -4.04 -2.62
CA ARG A 379 1.55 -4.73 -2.89
C ARG A 379 0.75 -4.16 -4.08
N SER A 380 0.73 -2.84 -4.25
CA SER A 380 -0.03 -2.19 -5.32
C SER A 380 0.57 -2.39 -6.72
N ALA A 381 1.83 -2.77 -6.82
CA ALA A 381 2.49 -3.04 -8.11
C ALA A 381 1.81 -4.17 -8.89
N VAL A 382 1.11 -5.08 -8.20
CA VAL A 382 0.34 -6.14 -8.85
C VAL A 382 -0.72 -5.62 -9.84
N PHE A 383 -1.09 -4.34 -9.77
CA PHE A 383 -2.04 -3.68 -10.66
C PHE A 383 -1.38 -2.84 -11.77
N ALA A 384 -0.09 -3.02 -12.03
CA ALA A 384 0.59 -2.32 -13.12
C ALA A 384 -0.14 -2.52 -14.46
N PRO A 385 -0.41 -1.44 -15.23
CA PRO A 385 -1.30 -1.47 -16.39
C PRO A 385 -0.60 -1.95 -17.67
N PHE A 386 0.07 -3.10 -17.61
CA PHE A 386 0.64 -3.73 -18.80
C PHE A 386 -0.45 -4.33 -19.69
N ASP A 387 -0.27 -4.26 -21.00
CA ASP A 387 -1.14 -4.94 -21.97
C ASP A 387 -0.94 -6.46 -21.93
N LYS A 388 0.30 -6.91 -21.77
CA LYS A 388 0.66 -8.32 -21.62
C LYS A 388 1.69 -8.48 -20.53
N VAL A 389 1.35 -9.23 -19.50
CA VAL A 389 2.28 -9.62 -18.44
C VAL A 389 2.96 -10.93 -18.83
N GLY A 390 4.29 -10.97 -18.74
CA GLY A 390 5.08 -12.20 -18.99
C GLY A 390 5.59 -12.82 -17.69
N LEU A 391 5.87 -11.99 -16.69
CA LEU A 391 6.51 -12.43 -15.45
C LEU A 391 6.02 -11.60 -14.26
N ILE A 392 5.69 -12.28 -13.19
CA ILE A 392 5.51 -11.65 -11.86
C ILE A 392 6.45 -12.33 -10.88
N ILE A 393 7.31 -11.55 -10.23
CA ILE A 393 8.19 -12.01 -9.14
C ILE A 393 7.64 -11.43 -7.85
N MET A 394 7.45 -12.27 -6.84
CA MET A 394 7.07 -11.85 -5.49
C MET A 394 8.16 -12.29 -4.53
N ASP A 395 9.02 -11.34 -4.14
CA ASP A 395 10.10 -11.60 -3.17
C ASP A 395 9.58 -11.51 -1.74
N GLU A 396 10.17 -12.32 -0.83
CA GLU A 396 9.70 -12.49 0.56
C GLU A 396 8.18 -12.74 0.61
N GLU A 397 7.71 -13.75 -0.16
CA GLU A 397 6.28 -14.01 -0.42
C GLU A 397 5.44 -14.25 0.85
N GLN A 398 6.09 -14.67 1.96
CA GLN A 398 5.49 -14.91 3.26
C GLN A 398 5.10 -13.62 3.99
N GLU A 399 5.51 -12.45 3.48
CA GLU A 399 5.28 -11.19 4.16
C GLU A 399 3.80 -10.81 4.18
N TYR A 400 3.31 -10.50 5.38
CA TYR A 400 1.91 -10.13 5.59
C TYR A 400 1.51 -8.81 4.91
N SER A 401 2.47 -7.93 4.58
CA SER A 401 2.22 -6.66 3.88
C SER A 401 1.59 -6.83 2.50
N TYR A 402 1.67 -8.02 1.92
CA TYR A 402 0.97 -8.38 0.68
C TYR A 402 -0.55 -8.58 0.84
N LYS A 403 -1.05 -8.69 2.05
CA LYS A 403 -2.48 -8.71 2.37
C LYS A 403 -2.98 -7.30 2.67
N SER A 404 -4.11 -6.91 2.08
CA SER A 404 -4.79 -5.64 2.40
C SER A 404 -5.66 -5.78 3.63
N GLU A 405 -5.54 -4.88 4.60
CA GLU A 405 -6.39 -4.84 5.79
C GLU A 405 -7.68 -4.03 5.56
N SER A 406 -7.70 -3.15 4.58
CA SER A 406 -8.86 -2.35 4.18
C SER A 406 -9.56 -2.93 2.95
N SER A 407 -10.84 -2.59 2.74
CA SER A 407 -11.59 -3.00 1.53
C SER A 407 -10.97 -2.40 0.26
N PRO A 408 -10.82 -3.24 -0.77
CA PRO A 408 -10.94 -4.69 -0.82
C PRO A 408 -9.79 -5.39 -0.08
N ARG A 409 -10.12 -6.41 0.72
CA ARG A 409 -9.16 -7.15 1.55
C ARG A 409 -8.46 -8.24 0.76
N TYR A 410 -7.82 -7.86 -0.35
CA TYR A 410 -7.15 -8.80 -1.25
C TYR A 410 -5.77 -9.22 -0.74
N HIS A 411 -5.30 -10.37 -1.21
CA HIS A 411 -3.91 -10.79 -1.11
C HIS A 411 -3.26 -10.67 -2.49
N ALA A 412 -2.13 -9.99 -2.59
CA ALA A 412 -1.48 -9.73 -3.87
C ALA A 412 -1.07 -11.00 -4.61
N ARG A 413 -0.66 -12.08 -3.90
CA ARG A 413 -0.36 -13.39 -4.49
C ARG A 413 -1.54 -13.96 -5.29
N GLU A 414 -2.76 -13.85 -4.78
CA GLU A 414 -3.94 -14.38 -5.47
C GLU A 414 -4.30 -13.55 -6.73
N ILE A 415 -4.08 -12.22 -6.64
CA ILE A 415 -4.20 -11.35 -7.83
C ILE A 415 -3.12 -11.68 -8.86
N ALA A 416 -1.88 -11.88 -8.41
CA ALA A 416 -0.76 -12.28 -9.29
C ALA A 416 -1.04 -13.60 -9.99
N LYS A 417 -1.55 -14.61 -9.26
CA LYS A 417 -1.97 -15.90 -9.85
C LYS A 417 -3.06 -15.73 -10.91
N PHE A 418 -4.07 -14.91 -10.63
CA PHE A 418 -5.12 -14.61 -11.61
C PHE A 418 -4.55 -13.96 -12.87
N ARG A 419 -3.71 -12.94 -12.72
CA ARG A 419 -3.07 -12.23 -13.83
C ARG A 419 -2.16 -13.15 -14.65
N CYS A 420 -1.34 -13.97 -13.99
CA CYS A 420 -0.50 -14.96 -14.67
C CYS A 420 -1.34 -15.99 -15.42
N SER A 421 -2.44 -16.46 -14.83
CA SER A 421 -3.37 -17.37 -15.50
C SER A 421 -4.03 -16.75 -16.72
N TYR A 422 -4.37 -15.46 -16.68
CA TYR A 422 -4.96 -14.74 -17.81
C TYR A 422 -3.98 -14.53 -18.97
N ASN A 423 -2.71 -14.25 -18.66
CA ASN A 423 -1.68 -13.89 -19.63
C ASN A 423 -0.81 -15.08 -20.07
N ASN A 424 -1.02 -16.29 -19.57
CA ASN A 424 -0.10 -17.44 -19.70
C ASN A 424 1.33 -17.05 -19.25
N ALA A 425 1.45 -16.46 -18.08
CA ALA A 425 2.67 -15.92 -17.53
C ALA A 425 3.21 -16.77 -16.37
N LEU A 426 4.49 -16.59 -16.06
CA LEU A 426 5.16 -17.20 -14.92
C LEU A 426 5.01 -16.35 -13.66
N LEU A 427 4.60 -16.97 -12.54
CA LEU A 427 4.68 -16.40 -11.21
C LEU A 427 5.81 -17.04 -10.42
N VAL A 428 6.81 -16.26 -10.05
CA VAL A 428 7.89 -16.70 -9.15
C VAL A 428 7.64 -16.18 -7.75
N LEU A 429 7.39 -17.09 -6.81
CA LEU A 429 7.33 -16.84 -5.38
C LEU A 429 8.71 -17.10 -4.79
N SER A 430 9.29 -16.14 -4.08
CA SER A 430 10.65 -16.24 -3.58
C SER A 430 10.69 -16.03 -2.07
N SER A 431 11.39 -16.88 -1.38
CA SER A 431 11.59 -16.77 0.08
C SER A 431 12.77 -17.59 0.59
N ALA A 432 13.33 -17.16 1.74
CA ALA A 432 14.19 -17.97 2.56
C ALA A 432 13.40 -18.80 3.61
N THR A 433 12.20 -18.37 3.92
CA THR A 433 11.27 -19.00 4.87
C THR A 433 9.87 -18.96 4.26
N PRO A 434 9.60 -19.79 3.24
CA PRO A 434 8.31 -19.76 2.52
C PRO A 434 7.12 -19.89 3.47
N SER A 435 5.96 -19.35 3.06
CA SER A 435 4.72 -19.62 3.80
C SER A 435 4.41 -21.12 3.77
N ILE A 436 3.82 -21.62 4.85
CA ILE A 436 3.47 -23.05 4.97
C ILE A 436 2.59 -23.49 3.79
N GLU A 437 1.68 -22.62 3.35
CA GLU A 437 0.81 -22.88 2.21
C GLU A 437 1.59 -23.01 0.90
N THR A 438 2.50 -22.09 0.61
CA THR A 438 3.29 -22.09 -0.62
C THR A 438 4.23 -23.30 -0.67
N TYR A 439 4.89 -23.60 0.45
CA TYR A 439 5.79 -24.76 0.52
C TYR A 439 5.03 -26.09 0.40
N TYR A 440 3.83 -26.19 1.01
CA TYR A 440 2.96 -27.35 0.85
C TYR A 440 2.57 -27.57 -0.62
N TYR A 441 2.21 -26.51 -1.34
CA TYR A 441 1.87 -26.62 -2.76
C TYR A 441 3.08 -27.00 -3.63
N ALA A 442 4.28 -26.57 -3.27
CA ALA A 442 5.50 -26.98 -3.93
C ALA A 442 5.83 -28.45 -3.64
N GLN A 443 5.72 -28.92 -2.39
CA GLN A 443 5.93 -30.31 -2.02
C GLN A 443 4.91 -31.28 -2.63
N THR A 444 3.69 -30.83 -2.89
CA THR A 444 2.64 -31.64 -3.53
C THR A 444 2.65 -31.59 -5.06
N GLY A 445 3.64 -30.91 -5.67
CA GLY A 445 3.78 -30.80 -7.12
C GLY A 445 2.79 -29.85 -7.79
N ARG A 446 2.03 -29.05 -7.00
CA ARG A 446 1.14 -28.01 -7.55
C ARG A 446 1.92 -26.78 -8.00
N TYR A 447 3.05 -26.48 -7.35
CA TYR A 447 4.02 -25.47 -7.75
C TYR A 447 5.35 -26.16 -8.02
N SER A 448 6.14 -25.65 -8.94
CA SER A 448 7.51 -26.09 -9.13
C SER A 448 8.38 -25.63 -7.97
N LEU A 449 9.36 -26.42 -7.59
CA LEU A 449 10.28 -26.11 -6.50
C LEU A 449 11.72 -25.98 -7.05
N ASN A 450 12.28 -24.78 -6.93
CA ASN A 450 13.68 -24.48 -7.23
C ASN A 450 14.38 -24.10 -5.93
N THR A 451 15.46 -24.80 -5.58
CA THR A 451 16.14 -24.64 -4.29
C THR A 451 17.56 -24.11 -4.48
N LEU A 452 17.93 -23.12 -3.67
CA LEU A 452 19.29 -22.60 -3.54
C LEU A 452 19.75 -22.85 -2.10
N SER A 453 20.48 -23.94 -1.89
CA SER A 453 20.86 -24.44 -0.57
C SER A 453 22.04 -23.70 0.04
N ALA A 454 22.94 -23.14 -0.78
CA ALA A 454 24.16 -22.48 -0.37
C ALA A 454 24.06 -20.95 -0.39
N ARG A 455 24.80 -20.28 0.51
CA ARG A 455 25.03 -18.83 0.41
C ARG A 455 25.97 -18.54 -0.76
N TYR A 456 25.75 -17.41 -1.42
CA TYR A 456 26.64 -16.96 -2.50
C TYR A 456 28.01 -16.54 -1.94
N GLY A 457 29.09 -17.04 -2.53
CA GLY A 457 30.46 -16.76 -2.09
C GLY A 457 30.94 -17.60 -0.89
N LYS A 458 31.80 -17.01 -0.04
CA LYS A 458 32.39 -17.68 1.12
C LYS A 458 31.69 -17.38 2.45
N ALA A 459 30.50 -16.77 2.43
CA ALA A 459 29.81 -16.35 3.64
C ALA A 459 29.30 -17.57 4.45
N VAL A 460 29.72 -17.65 5.72
CA VAL A 460 29.34 -18.71 6.66
C VAL A 460 28.11 -18.27 7.46
N LEU A 461 27.30 -19.23 7.90
CA LEU A 461 26.22 -18.96 8.83
C LEU A 461 26.77 -18.40 10.15
N PRO A 462 26.11 -17.42 10.77
CA PRO A 462 26.54 -16.87 12.04
C PRO A 462 26.37 -17.90 13.16
N GLU A 463 27.17 -17.74 14.19
CA GLU A 463 26.98 -18.45 15.44
C GLU A 463 25.76 -17.89 16.17
N VAL A 464 24.92 -18.76 16.71
CA VAL A 464 23.68 -18.34 17.39
C VAL A 464 23.72 -18.80 18.83
N VAL A 465 23.61 -17.86 19.75
CA VAL A 465 23.49 -18.08 21.19
C VAL A 465 22.07 -17.78 21.64
N VAL A 466 21.44 -18.73 22.32
CA VAL A 466 20.15 -18.52 22.98
C VAL A 466 20.42 -18.21 24.44
N ALA A 467 20.11 -16.99 24.86
CA ALA A 467 20.31 -16.53 26.25
C ALA A 467 19.03 -16.71 27.06
N ASP A 468 19.12 -17.44 28.18
CA ASP A 468 18.03 -17.64 29.13
C ASP A 468 17.91 -16.45 30.08
N MET A 469 16.94 -15.59 29.83
CA MET A 469 16.69 -14.42 30.67
C MET A 469 16.15 -14.77 32.08
N GLY A 470 15.63 -15.96 32.27
CA GLY A 470 15.23 -16.48 33.58
C GLY A 470 16.46 -16.82 34.45
N GLU A 471 17.53 -17.41 33.86
CA GLU A 471 18.79 -17.62 34.55
C GLU A 471 19.54 -16.31 34.80
N GLU A 472 19.57 -15.40 33.84
CA GLU A 472 20.18 -14.07 34.01
C GLU A 472 19.57 -13.33 35.24
N LEU A 473 18.24 -13.35 35.38
CA LEU A 473 17.57 -12.75 36.53
C LEU A 473 17.93 -13.44 37.85
N LYS A 474 18.02 -14.77 37.88
CA LYS A 474 18.43 -15.52 39.07
C LYS A 474 19.87 -15.22 39.49
N ASN A 475 20.74 -14.94 38.52
CA ASN A 475 22.14 -14.56 38.74
C ASN A 475 22.29 -13.07 39.08
N GLY A 476 21.19 -12.31 39.22
CA GLY A 476 21.18 -10.91 39.65
C GLY A 476 21.24 -9.91 38.51
N ASN A 477 21.27 -10.36 37.25
CA ASN A 477 21.23 -9.45 36.08
C ASN A 477 19.79 -8.93 35.86
N THR A 478 19.55 -7.68 36.21
CA THR A 478 18.23 -7.00 36.04
C THR A 478 18.22 -5.99 34.88
N SER A 479 19.28 -5.92 34.08
CA SER A 479 19.45 -4.92 33.04
C SER A 479 18.47 -5.07 31.87
N GLY A 480 17.88 -6.24 31.68
CA GLY A 480 17.09 -6.58 30.49
C GLY A 480 17.94 -7.01 29.28
N PHE A 481 19.26 -7.02 29.42
CA PHE A 481 20.22 -7.52 28.44
C PHE A 481 21.02 -8.65 29.05
N SER A 482 21.23 -9.75 28.29
CA SER A 482 22.04 -10.86 28.77
C SER A 482 23.54 -10.49 28.81
N ASP A 483 24.28 -11.07 29.73
CA ASP A 483 25.72 -10.82 29.85
C ASP A 483 26.46 -11.11 28.56
N VAL A 484 26.09 -12.18 27.85
CA VAL A 484 26.70 -12.55 26.55
C VAL A 484 26.41 -11.47 25.48
N LEU A 485 25.26 -10.84 25.50
CA LEU A 485 24.95 -9.75 24.55
C LEU A 485 25.78 -8.51 24.88
N LEU A 486 25.87 -8.12 26.16
CA LEU A 486 26.63 -6.95 26.60
C LEU A 486 28.13 -7.12 26.30
N GLN A 487 28.69 -8.28 26.56
CA GLN A 487 30.11 -8.59 26.25
C GLN A 487 30.39 -8.43 24.75
N ASN A 488 29.50 -8.92 23.89
CA ASN A 488 29.68 -8.81 22.44
C ASN A 488 29.45 -7.40 21.91
N ILE A 489 28.56 -6.60 22.53
CA ILE A 489 28.44 -5.17 22.22
C ILE A 489 29.72 -4.43 22.57
N ALA A 490 30.28 -4.67 23.77
CA ALA A 490 31.55 -4.07 24.21
C ALA A 490 32.69 -4.43 23.23
N TYR A 491 32.80 -5.71 22.85
CA TYR A 491 33.77 -6.15 21.86
C TYR A 491 33.64 -5.42 20.52
N ASN A 492 32.40 -5.24 20.02
CA ASN A 492 32.16 -4.55 18.75
C ASN A 492 32.53 -3.08 18.81
N ILE A 493 32.23 -2.39 19.92
CA ILE A 493 32.60 -0.98 20.12
C ILE A 493 34.12 -0.84 20.09
N GLU A 494 34.84 -1.68 20.84
CA GLU A 494 36.34 -1.67 20.90
C GLU A 494 36.95 -1.92 19.50
N HIS A 495 36.38 -2.85 18.72
CA HIS A 495 36.91 -3.24 17.40
C HIS A 495 36.30 -2.44 16.24
N LYS A 496 35.54 -1.37 16.50
CA LYS A 496 34.86 -0.52 15.50
C LYS A 496 33.94 -1.32 14.56
N LYS A 497 33.28 -2.34 15.10
CA LYS A 497 32.25 -3.13 14.43
C LYS A 497 30.89 -2.64 14.83
N GLN A 498 29.88 -3.00 14.04
CA GLN A 498 28.51 -2.55 14.27
C GLN A 498 27.63 -3.66 14.84
N SER A 499 26.63 -3.24 15.63
CA SER A 499 25.65 -4.13 16.25
C SER A 499 24.24 -3.69 15.89
N ILE A 500 23.32 -4.67 15.66
CA ILE A 500 21.89 -4.42 15.48
C ILE A 500 21.14 -5.05 16.65
N LEU A 501 20.30 -4.27 17.32
CA LEU A 501 19.42 -4.73 18.39
C LEU A 501 17.96 -4.67 17.93
N LEU A 502 17.33 -5.83 17.84
CA LEU A 502 15.95 -5.97 17.42
C LEU A 502 15.02 -6.08 18.61
N LEU A 503 14.08 -5.14 18.71
CA LEU A 503 12.89 -5.33 19.50
C LEU A 503 11.73 -5.72 18.59
N ASN A 504 11.19 -6.90 18.76
CA ASN A 504 10.01 -7.27 18.02
C ASN A 504 8.78 -6.65 18.65
N ARG A 505 8.49 -5.40 18.24
CA ARG A 505 7.33 -4.71 18.79
C ARG A 505 6.59 -3.87 17.74
N ARG A 506 5.58 -4.46 17.13
CA ARG A 506 4.43 -3.70 16.67
C ARG A 506 3.41 -3.70 17.81
N GLY A 507 3.12 -2.54 18.38
CA GLY A 507 1.97 -2.31 19.22
C GLY A 507 2.18 -2.21 20.74
N TYR A 508 3.40 -2.00 21.21
CA TYR A 508 3.60 -1.60 22.61
C TYR A 508 4.21 -0.20 22.67
N ASN A 509 3.37 0.76 22.58
CA ASN A 509 3.62 2.11 23.00
C ASN A 509 3.83 2.13 24.51
N THR A 510 4.62 3.06 24.99
CA THR A 510 4.80 3.30 26.42
C THR A 510 3.42 3.60 27.01
N PHE A 511 2.68 2.54 27.38
CA PHE A 511 1.40 2.74 28.04
C PHE A 511 1.61 3.17 29.48
N VAL A 512 0.73 4.00 29.95
CA VAL A 512 0.79 4.51 31.31
C VAL A 512 -0.13 3.67 32.18
N THR A 513 0.43 3.08 33.24
CA THR A 513 -0.32 2.32 34.24
C THR A 513 -0.20 2.97 35.61
N CYS A 514 -1.25 2.86 36.40
CA CYS A 514 -1.24 3.31 37.77
C CYS A 514 -0.79 2.18 38.71
N ARG A 515 0.29 2.37 39.46
CA ARG A 515 0.73 1.40 40.50
C ARG A 515 -0.22 1.28 41.69
N ALA A 516 -1.11 2.25 41.87
CA ALA A 516 -2.05 2.23 42.98
C ALA A 516 -3.29 1.38 42.72
N CYS A 517 -3.88 1.48 41.52
CA CYS A 517 -5.08 0.72 41.10
C CYS A 517 -4.84 -0.37 40.05
N GLY A 518 -3.63 -0.47 39.49
CA GLY A 518 -3.30 -1.44 38.44
C GLY A 518 -3.85 -1.11 37.03
N GLU A 519 -4.69 -0.08 36.91
CA GLU A 519 -5.35 0.26 35.64
C GLU A 519 -4.43 1.01 34.67
N ALA A 520 -4.56 0.68 33.39
CA ALA A 520 -3.89 1.42 32.32
C ALA A 520 -4.74 2.63 31.91
N VAL A 521 -4.09 3.73 31.54
CA VAL A 521 -4.78 4.90 30.97
C VAL A 521 -5.26 4.56 29.57
N THR A 522 -6.56 4.38 29.38
CA THR A 522 -7.18 3.91 28.14
C THR A 522 -7.80 5.04 27.33
N CYS A 523 -7.89 4.83 26.03
CA CYS A 523 -8.57 5.75 25.12
C CYS A 523 -10.09 5.70 25.34
N PRO A 524 -10.79 6.84 25.52
CA PRO A 524 -12.24 6.85 25.70
C PRO A 524 -13.00 6.35 24.46
N ASN A 525 -12.40 6.46 23.28
CA ASN A 525 -13.00 6.08 22.01
C ASN A 525 -12.65 4.66 21.57
N CYS A 526 -11.59 4.06 22.15
CA CYS A 526 -11.06 2.75 21.77
C CYS A 526 -10.81 1.90 23.02
N SER A 527 -10.84 0.57 22.87
CA SER A 527 -10.54 -0.36 23.96
C SER A 527 -9.04 -0.66 24.06
N ILE A 528 -8.20 0.36 23.96
CA ILE A 528 -6.73 0.22 24.03
C ILE A 528 -6.13 1.29 24.93
N SER A 529 -4.96 1.00 25.46
CA SER A 529 -4.21 1.95 26.26
C SER A 529 -3.70 3.12 25.40
N LEU A 530 -3.66 4.31 25.99
CA LEU A 530 -3.01 5.48 25.39
C LEU A 530 -1.49 5.33 25.46
N THR A 531 -0.82 5.87 24.45
CA THR A 531 0.64 5.92 24.35
C THR A 531 1.15 7.26 24.82
N TYR A 532 2.20 7.24 25.61
CA TYR A 532 2.94 8.43 25.94
C TYR A 532 3.98 8.77 24.86
N HIS A 533 3.95 10.01 24.39
CA HIS A 533 4.92 10.59 23.45
C HIS A 533 5.75 11.66 24.15
N SER A 534 7.01 11.35 24.41
CA SER A 534 7.92 12.25 25.13
C SER A 534 8.21 13.54 24.37
N ALA A 535 8.24 13.50 23.04
CA ALA A 535 8.53 14.66 22.18
C ALA A 535 7.55 15.83 22.36
N ASN A 536 6.30 15.55 22.69
CA ASN A 536 5.25 16.55 22.84
C ASN A 536 4.53 16.48 24.19
N ASN A 537 5.00 15.62 25.11
CA ASN A 537 4.42 15.38 26.45
C ASN A 537 2.91 15.08 26.43
N ARG A 538 2.48 14.19 25.50
CA ARG A 538 1.05 13.85 25.32
C ARG A 538 0.81 12.35 25.36
N LEU A 539 -0.40 12.00 25.80
CA LEU A 539 -0.96 10.66 25.64
C LEU A 539 -1.79 10.61 24.34
N MET A 540 -1.51 9.67 23.47
CA MET A 540 -2.16 9.57 22.14
C MET A 540 -2.69 8.16 21.87
N CYS A 541 -3.79 8.08 21.16
CA CYS A 541 -4.35 6.84 20.63
C CYS A 541 -3.98 6.67 19.17
N HIS A 542 -3.16 5.68 18.84
CA HIS A 542 -2.74 5.42 17.44
C HIS A 542 -3.85 4.84 16.53
N TYR A 543 -5.01 4.48 17.09
CA TYR A 543 -6.15 3.99 16.31
C TYR A 543 -7.11 5.10 15.88
N CYS A 544 -7.38 6.07 16.72
CA CYS A 544 -8.34 7.14 16.41
C CYS A 544 -7.75 8.56 16.45
N GLY A 545 -6.46 8.71 16.80
CA GLY A 545 -5.81 10.01 16.90
C GLY A 545 -6.19 10.83 18.14
N TYR A 546 -7.03 10.29 19.06
CA TYR A 546 -7.35 10.97 20.32
C TYR A 546 -6.07 11.31 21.08
N SER A 547 -5.93 12.55 21.55
CA SER A 547 -4.72 13.02 22.23
C SER A 547 -5.06 13.97 23.37
N VAL A 548 -4.44 13.73 24.54
CA VAL A 548 -4.53 14.60 25.72
C VAL A 548 -3.13 14.92 26.25
N PRO A 549 -2.91 16.06 26.91
CA PRO A 549 -1.67 16.30 27.64
C PRO A 549 -1.44 15.20 28.67
N TYR A 550 -0.18 14.84 28.91
CA TYR A 550 0.16 13.96 30.02
C TYR A 550 0.00 14.71 31.33
N THR A 551 -0.69 14.08 32.28
CA THR A 551 -0.76 14.49 33.67
C THR A 551 -0.19 13.36 34.54
N ASP A 552 0.39 13.67 35.67
CA ASP A 552 0.90 12.69 36.63
C ASP A 552 -0.20 12.05 37.52
N GLU A 553 -1.45 12.48 37.32
CA GLU A 553 -2.64 12.01 38.05
C GLU A 553 -3.35 10.89 37.27
N CYS A 554 -3.66 9.80 37.97
CA CYS A 554 -4.43 8.70 37.41
C CYS A 554 -5.90 9.10 37.16
N PRO A 555 -6.44 8.94 35.93
CA PRO A 555 -7.83 9.31 35.65
C PRO A 555 -8.87 8.40 36.32
N VAL A 556 -8.45 7.29 36.96
CA VAL A 556 -9.37 6.33 37.63
C VAL A 556 -9.38 6.50 39.12
N CYS A 557 -8.21 6.56 39.79
CA CYS A 557 -8.11 6.62 41.23
C CYS A 557 -7.45 7.89 41.78
N HIS A 558 -7.14 8.85 40.91
CA HIS A 558 -6.53 10.15 41.24
C HIS A 558 -5.17 10.09 41.97
N SER A 559 -4.52 8.91 41.92
CA SER A 559 -3.19 8.73 42.51
C SER A 559 -2.09 9.27 41.57
N HIS A 560 -1.06 9.91 42.14
CA HIS A 560 0.15 10.35 41.42
C HIS A 560 1.20 9.24 41.27
N ARG A 561 0.78 7.97 41.21
CA ARG A 561 1.68 6.80 41.05
C ARG A 561 1.59 6.22 39.62
N LEU A 562 1.53 7.09 38.63
CA LEU A 562 1.59 6.65 37.23
C LEU A 562 3.00 6.20 36.88
N THR A 563 3.10 5.10 36.18
CA THR A 563 4.36 4.56 35.65
C THR A 563 4.25 4.27 34.18
N PHE A 564 5.34 4.49 33.49
CA PHE A 564 5.46 4.13 32.08
C PHE A 564 5.76 2.63 32.00
N GLY A 565 4.78 1.86 31.52
CA GLY A 565 4.92 0.43 31.30
C GLY A 565 5.39 0.14 29.88
N GLY A 566 6.30 -0.81 29.72
CA GLY A 566 6.76 -1.31 28.44
C GLY A 566 8.23 -1.01 28.14
N THR A 567 8.94 -2.05 27.66
CA THR A 567 10.27 -1.92 27.06
C THR A 567 10.09 -1.49 25.60
N GLY A 568 10.12 -0.19 25.30
CA GLY A 568 10.13 0.34 23.93
C GLY A 568 11.56 0.52 23.43
N THR A 569 11.70 0.79 22.14
CA THR A 569 13.00 1.15 21.52
C THR A 569 13.65 2.32 22.21
N GLN A 570 12.89 3.31 22.69
CA GLN A 570 13.39 4.44 23.47
C GLN A 570 14.03 4.02 24.81
N ARG A 571 13.42 3.06 25.50
CA ARG A 571 13.98 2.56 26.75
C ARG A 571 15.24 1.74 26.49
N ALA A 572 15.20 0.85 25.48
CA ALA A 572 16.39 0.07 25.10
C ALA A 572 17.55 0.97 24.66
N GLU A 573 17.27 2.04 23.91
CA GLU A 573 18.24 3.07 23.54
C GLU A 573 18.85 3.72 24.78
N LYS A 574 18.00 4.15 25.73
CA LYS A 574 18.45 4.78 26.98
C LYS A 574 19.26 3.81 27.83
N ASP A 575 18.75 2.61 28.07
CA ASP A 575 19.41 1.61 28.93
C ASP A 575 20.79 1.21 28.36
N ILE A 576 20.91 1.08 27.02
CA ILE A 576 22.20 0.83 26.34
C ILE A 576 23.13 2.07 26.42
N SER A 577 22.58 3.28 26.27
CA SER A 577 23.38 4.51 26.43
C SER A 577 23.90 4.71 27.84
N ASP A 578 23.13 4.30 28.85
CA ASP A 578 23.56 4.35 30.25
C ASP A 578 24.67 3.31 30.55
N ILE A 579 24.67 2.16 29.85
CA ILE A 579 25.70 1.11 29.97
C ILE A 579 26.97 1.44 29.14
N PHE A 580 26.81 1.98 27.94
CA PHE A 580 27.89 2.32 27.01
C PHE A 580 27.79 3.82 26.60
N PRO A 581 28.20 4.76 27.47
CA PRO A 581 28.07 6.20 27.22
C PRO A 581 28.86 6.70 26.00
N GLU A 582 29.91 5.99 25.60
CA GLU A 582 30.74 6.30 24.43
C GLU A 582 30.16 5.82 23.11
N ALA A 583 29.17 4.92 23.12
CA ALA A 583 28.59 4.34 21.91
C ALA A 583 27.64 5.32 21.21
N ARG A 584 27.76 5.41 19.90
CA ARG A 584 26.86 6.18 19.04
C ARG A 584 25.68 5.32 18.65
N ILE A 585 24.52 5.61 19.23
CA ILE A 585 23.31 4.78 19.05
C ILE A 585 22.36 5.46 18.07
N LEU A 586 21.88 4.71 17.07
CA LEU A 586 20.83 5.11 16.16
C LEU A 586 19.54 4.35 16.47
N ARG A 587 18.45 5.08 16.74
CA ARG A 587 17.13 4.47 16.91
C ARG A 587 16.32 4.56 15.62
N MET A 588 15.80 3.42 15.15
CA MET A 588 14.90 3.33 13.99
C MET A 588 13.58 2.66 14.37
N ASP A 589 12.55 3.46 14.50
CA ASP A 589 11.17 3.01 14.67
C ASP A 589 10.21 3.90 13.86
N THR A 590 8.93 3.54 13.83
CA THR A 590 7.90 4.28 13.08
C THR A 590 7.73 5.73 13.54
N ASP A 591 8.06 6.04 14.79
CA ASP A 591 7.92 7.39 15.35
C ASP A 591 9.12 8.27 14.99
N ALA A 592 10.31 7.68 14.90
CA ALA A 592 11.55 8.37 14.51
C ALA A 592 11.63 8.61 12.98
N THR A 593 10.90 7.82 12.18
CA THR A 593 10.96 7.85 10.71
C THR A 593 9.73 8.51 10.07
N SER A 594 9.36 9.72 10.51
CA SER A 594 8.16 10.42 10.05
C SER A 594 8.19 10.87 8.58
N SER A 595 9.39 10.94 7.94
CA SER A 595 9.55 11.26 6.52
C SER A 595 10.48 10.28 5.81
N LYS A 596 10.25 10.08 4.51
CA LYS A 596 11.07 9.20 3.64
C LYS A 596 12.55 9.63 3.65
N SER A 597 12.81 10.93 3.52
CA SER A 597 14.18 11.46 3.52
C SER A 597 14.91 11.24 4.84
N SER A 598 14.21 11.19 5.97
CA SER A 598 14.78 10.87 7.27
C SER A 598 15.24 9.41 7.36
N TYR A 599 14.39 8.48 6.89
CA TYR A 599 14.70 7.04 6.88
C TYR A 599 15.95 6.72 6.02
N GLU A 600 15.99 7.27 4.80
CA GLU A 600 17.11 7.06 3.87
C GLU A 600 18.43 7.62 4.43
N LYS A 601 18.40 8.82 5.02
CA LYS A 601 19.57 9.42 5.68
C LYS A 601 20.08 8.59 6.84
N MET A 602 19.18 8.08 7.69
CA MET A 602 19.53 7.23 8.83
C MET A 602 20.23 5.94 8.38
N ILE A 603 19.70 5.29 7.32
CA ILE A 603 20.33 4.07 6.76
C ILE A 603 21.71 4.37 6.21
N SER A 604 21.88 5.45 5.44
CA SER A 604 23.19 5.82 4.90
C SER A 604 24.19 6.14 6.01
N ALA A 605 23.80 6.92 7.01
CA ALA A 605 24.65 7.28 8.14
C ALA A 605 25.12 6.03 8.94
N PHE A 606 24.23 5.04 9.12
CA PHE A 606 24.63 3.77 9.73
C PHE A 606 25.55 2.95 8.83
N ALA A 607 25.26 2.89 7.52
CA ALA A 607 26.11 2.18 6.56
C ALA A 607 27.52 2.79 6.46
N ASP A 608 27.62 4.10 6.57
CA ASP A 608 28.88 4.87 6.54
C ASP A 608 29.67 4.80 7.86
N GLY A 609 29.14 4.12 8.89
CA GLY A 609 29.82 3.92 10.17
C GLY A 609 29.72 5.10 11.14
N GLU A 610 28.79 6.02 10.94
CA GLU A 610 28.55 7.14 11.87
C GLU A 610 27.98 6.68 13.21
N TYR A 611 27.39 5.48 13.25
CA TYR A 611 26.81 4.86 14.43
C TYR A 611 27.35 3.45 14.68
N ASP A 612 27.47 3.07 15.94
CA ASP A 612 28.01 1.79 16.39
C ASP A 612 26.88 0.77 16.65
N ILE A 613 25.74 1.25 17.16
CA ILE A 613 24.60 0.41 17.51
C ILE A 613 23.34 0.94 16.84
N LEU A 614 22.62 0.05 16.16
CA LEU A 614 21.29 0.30 15.61
C LEU A 614 20.23 -0.42 16.45
N VAL A 615 19.37 0.34 17.11
CA VAL A 615 18.23 -0.18 17.88
C VAL A 615 16.95 0.04 17.10
N GLY A 616 16.19 -1.02 16.82
CA GLY A 616 14.97 -0.85 16.06
C GLY A 616 13.98 -1.99 16.12
N THR A 617 12.89 -1.84 15.38
CA THR A 617 11.85 -2.86 15.23
C THR A 617 12.10 -3.72 13.98
N GLN A 618 11.10 -4.44 13.50
CA GLN A 618 11.20 -5.27 12.29
C GLN A 618 11.76 -4.53 11.05
N MET A 619 11.75 -3.19 11.05
CA MET A 619 12.32 -2.38 9.97
C MET A 619 13.83 -2.60 9.78
N VAL A 620 14.57 -2.88 10.87
CA VAL A 620 16.02 -3.11 10.82
C VAL A 620 16.37 -4.56 10.47
N ALA A 621 15.40 -5.47 10.59
CA ALA A 621 15.59 -6.90 10.30
C ALA A 621 15.56 -7.25 8.81
N LYS A 622 15.06 -6.37 7.95
CA LYS A 622 14.70 -6.69 6.56
C LYS A 622 15.34 -5.74 5.54
N GLY A 623 15.68 -6.28 4.37
CA GLY A 623 16.07 -5.51 3.18
C GLY A 623 17.42 -4.79 3.24
N LEU A 624 18.09 -4.70 4.39
CA LEU A 624 19.32 -3.96 4.57
C LEU A 624 20.55 -4.88 4.53
N ASN A 625 21.64 -4.40 3.95
CA ASN A 625 22.91 -5.08 3.90
C ASN A 625 24.00 -4.19 4.48
N PHE A 626 24.51 -4.55 5.66
CA PHE A 626 25.57 -3.84 6.36
C PHE A 626 26.78 -4.77 6.57
N PRO A 627 27.83 -4.62 5.76
CA PRO A 627 29.01 -5.51 5.84
C PRO A 627 29.73 -5.49 7.20
N ASN A 628 29.68 -4.37 7.93
CA ASN A 628 30.35 -4.17 9.22
C ASN A 628 29.53 -4.69 10.42
N VAL A 629 28.30 -5.16 10.20
CA VAL A 629 27.49 -5.74 11.28
C VAL A 629 27.94 -7.17 11.55
N THR A 630 28.53 -7.37 12.71
CA THR A 630 29.00 -8.68 13.19
C THR A 630 28.11 -9.23 14.31
N LEU A 631 27.34 -8.41 15.02
CA LEU A 631 26.44 -8.82 16.09
C LEU A 631 25.00 -8.44 15.81
N VAL A 632 24.08 -9.38 16.02
CA VAL A 632 22.64 -9.10 16.03
C VAL A 632 22.02 -9.64 17.31
N GLY A 633 21.37 -8.78 18.10
CA GLY A 633 20.67 -9.13 19.33
C GLY A 633 19.15 -9.07 19.15
N VAL A 634 18.43 -10.14 19.47
CA VAL A 634 16.96 -10.15 19.61
C VAL A 634 16.61 -10.02 21.07
N LEU A 635 16.06 -8.88 21.48
CA LEU A 635 15.91 -8.52 22.90
C LEU A 635 14.74 -9.24 23.61
N ASN A 636 13.75 -9.72 22.88
CA ASN A 636 12.66 -10.52 23.44
C ASN A 636 11.99 -11.33 22.33
N ALA A 637 12.25 -12.63 22.27
CA ALA A 637 11.68 -13.54 21.29
C ALA A 637 10.26 -14.02 21.67
N ASP A 638 9.91 -14.02 22.97
CA ASP A 638 8.67 -14.61 23.47
C ASP A 638 7.40 -13.90 23.00
N HIS A 639 7.45 -12.57 22.86
CA HIS A 639 6.28 -11.78 22.47
C HIS A 639 5.63 -12.21 21.16
N MET A 640 6.40 -12.74 20.22
CA MET A 640 5.88 -13.23 18.93
C MET A 640 5.26 -14.59 19.03
N LEU A 641 5.87 -15.46 19.82
CA LEU A 641 5.46 -16.87 19.95
C LEU A 641 4.07 -17.00 20.54
N TYR A 642 3.73 -16.12 21.48
CA TYR A 642 2.46 -16.19 22.21
C TYR A 642 1.38 -15.21 21.73
N ALA A 643 1.49 -14.72 20.48
CA ALA A 643 0.42 -13.94 19.86
C ALA A 643 -0.80 -14.82 19.57
N ASP A 644 -2.01 -14.25 19.73
CA ASP A 644 -3.28 -14.94 19.48
C ASP A 644 -3.59 -15.03 17.97
N ASP A 645 -2.74 -15.77 17.25
CA ASP A 645 -2.88 -16.05 15.81
C ASP A 645 -2.26 -17.41 15.49
N TYR A 646 -2.92 -18.21 14.67
CA TYR A 646 -2.41 -19.53 14.26
C TYR A 646 -1.09 -19.46 13.47
N ARG A 647 -0.72 -18.29 12.93
CA ARG A 647 0.55 -18.05 12.25
C ARG A 647 1.65 -17.52 13.16
N SER A 648 1.43 -17.41 14.47
CA SER A 648 2.41 -16.82 15.40
C SER A 648 3.76 -17.55 15.33
N TYR A 649 3.76 -18.87 15.29
CA TYR A 649 4.96 -19.70 15.18
C TYR A 649 5.68 -19.52 13.84
N GLU A 650 4.94 -19.50 12.74
CA GLU A 650 5.48 -19.24 11.40
C GLU A 650 6.14 -17.86 11.31
N ARG A 651 5.45 -16.83 11.82
CA ARG A 651 5.98 -15.46 11.84
C ARG A 651 7.23 -15.32 12.73
N SER A 652 7.23 -15.99 13.89
CA SER A 652 8.36 -15.99 14.81
C SER A 652 9.56 -16.69 14.18
N PHE A 653 9.36 -17.88 13.63
CA PHE A 653 10.41 -18.61 12.92
C PHE A 653 10.99 -17.77 11.77
N SER A 654 10.14 -17.21 10.91
CA SER A 654 10.58 -16.41 9.76
C SER A 654 11.40 -15.20 10.20
N LEU A 655 10.92 -14.42 11.19
CA LEU A 655 11.64 -13.25 11.65
C LEU A 655 12.97 -13.60 12.32
N LEU A 656 12.99 -14.58 13.22
CA LEU A 656 14.23 -15.00 13.88
C LEU A 656 15.27 -15.47 12.85
N THR A 657 14.87 -16.30 11.89
CA THR A 657 15.76 -16.76 10.80
C THR A 657 16.29 -15.60 9.95
N GLN A 658 15.43 -14.62 9.59
CA GLN A 658 15.85 -13.44 8.83
C GLN A 658 16.84 -12.58 9.60
N VAL A 659 16.61 -12.38 10.90
CA VAL A 659 17.47 -11.57 11.79
C VAL A 659 18.82 -12.23 12.00
N VAL A 660 18.84 -13.51 12.32
CA VAL A 660 20.06 -14.32 12.41
C VAL A 660 20.86 -14.20 11.11
N GLY A 661 20.20 -14.25 9.96
CA GLY A 661 20.84 -14.13 8.66
C GLY A 661 21.44 -12.76 8.33
N ARG A 662 21.36 -11.74 9.21
CA ARG A 662 21.92 -10.39 8.97
C ARG A 662 23.37 -10.26 9.41
N SER A 663 23.80 -10.99 10.43
CA SER A 663 25.21 -10.97 10.86
C SER A 663 26.10 -11.82 9.94
N GLY A 664 27.38 -11.46 9.84
CA GLY A 664 28.38 -12.23 9.10
C GLY A 664 28.23 -12.21 7.59
N ARG A 665 27.82 -11.07 7.01
CA ARG A 665 27.76 -10.87 5.55
C ARG A 665 29.04 -10.34 4.96
N GLY A 666 29.97 -9.89 5.80
CA GLY A 666 31.33 -9.53 5.43
C GLY A 666 32.30 -10.72 5.51
N ASN A 667 33.57 -10.39 5.70
CA ASN A 667 34.64 -11.39 5.88
C ASN A 667 34.73 -11.90 7.32
N ASP A 668 34.07 -11.25 8.28
CA ASP A 668 34.11 -11.61 9.70
C ASP A 668 33.00 -12.59 10.06
N LYS A 669 33.29 -13.48 11.00
CA LYS A 669 32.29 -14.41 11.54
C LYS A 669 31.22 -13.63 12.30
N GLY A 670 29.95 -13.80 11.93
CA GLY A 670 28.83 -13.14 12.58
C GLY A 670 28.34 -13.89 13.82
N MET A 671 27.76 -13.15 14.78
CA MET A 671 27.10 -13.71 15.94
C MET A 671 25.67 -13.19 16.03
N ALA A 672 24.74 -14.05 16.47
CA ALA A 672 23.37 -13.66 16.81
C ALA A 672 23.04 -14.11 18.23
N VAL A 673 22.51 -13.21 19.05
CA VAL A 673 22.07 -13.52 20.42
C VAL A 673 20.55 -13.40 20.48
N ILE A 674 19.85 -14.48 20.85
CA ILE A 674 18.40 -14.52 21.00
C ILE A 674 18.07 -14.58 22.50
N GLN A 675 17.54 -13.51 23.07
CA GLN A 675 17.10 -13.45 24.46
C GLN A 675 15.67 -13.94 24.60
N THR A 676 15.44 -14.87 25.51
CA THR A 676 14.12 -15.47 25.75
C THR A 676 13.99 -15.97 27.20
N PHE A 677 12.73 -16.04 27.68
CA PHE A 677 12.39 -16.68 28.95
C PHE A 677 12.01 -18.17 28.77
N THR A 678 11.98 -18.65 27.52
CA THR A 678 11.63 -20.05 27.18
C THR A 678 12.66 -20.65 26.22
N PRO A 679 13.93 -20.83 26.64
CA PRO A 679 15.03 -21.27 25.79
C PRO A 679 14.82 -22.66 25.20
N GLU A 680 14.02 -23.53 25.86
CA GLU A 680 13.65 -24.88 25.37
C GLU A 680 12.54 -24.87 24.30
N ASN A 681 12.01 -23.69 23.93
CA ASN A 681 10.98 -23.58 22.89
C ASN A 681 11.51 -24.08 21.53
N LEU A 682 10.82 -25.08 20.96
CA LEU A 682 11.22 -25.72 19.71
C LEU A 682 11.34 -24.74 18.53
N ILE A 683 10.51 -23.69 18.48
CA ILE A 683 10.54 -22.71 17.40
C ILE A 683 11.84 -21.91 17.45
N ILE A 684 12.27 -21.49 18.65
CA ILE A 684 13.56 -20.79 18.86
C ILE A 684 14.72 -21.71 18.48
N SER A 685 14.70 -22.96 18.92
CA SER A 685 15.74 -23.95 18.61
C SER A 685 15.84 -24.23 17.10
N MET A 686 14.71 -24.38 16.40
CA MET A 686 14.71 -24.57 14.94
C MET A 686 15.15 -23.30 14.19
N ALA A 687 14.72 -22.12 14.63
CA ALA A 687 15.09 -20.84 14.01
C ALA A 687 16.58 -20.52 14.21
N SER A 688 17.16 -20.85 15.37
CA SER A 688 18.60 -20.67 15.64
C SER A 688 19.48 -21.51 14.71
N ARG A 689 19.01 -22.67 14.27
CA ARG A 689 19.68 -23.56 13.31
C ARG A 689 19.25 -23.30 11.86
N GLN A 690 18.31 -22.38 11.64
CA GLN A 690 17.69 -22.13 10.34
C GLN A 690 17.06 -23.38 9.69
N ASP A 691 16.56 -24.31 10.50
CA ASP A 691 16.01 -25.59 10.07
C ASP A 691 14.52 -25.45 9.70
N TYR A 692 14.29 -24.94 8.50
CA TYR A 692 12.94 -24.76 7.97
C TYR A 692 12.22 -26.10 7.72
N ASN A 693 12.95 -27.13 7.32
CA ASN A 693 12.33 -28.42 6.98
C ASN A 693 11.70 -29.09 8.20
N THR A 694 12.41 -29.10 9.35
CA THR A 694 11.86 -29.62 10.61
C THR A 694 10.70 -28.75 11.10
N PHE A 695 10.84 -27.41 11.01
CA PHE A 695 9.75 -26.50 11.36
C PHE A 695 8.49 -26.78 10.52
N TYR A 696 8.61 -26.83 9.20
CA TYR A 696 7.50 -27.15 8.30
C TYR A 696 6.85 -28.50 8.63
N SER A 697 7.67 -29.55 8.81
CA SER A 697 7.17 -30.91 9.10
C SER A 697 6.35 -30.99 10.37
N ASN A 698 6.63 -30.16 11.37
CA ASN A 698 5.86 -30.06 12.60
C ASN A 698 4.60 -29.21 12.40
N GLU A 699 4.74 -28.02 11.82
CA GLU A 699 3.66 -27.06 11.65
C GLU A 699 2.55 -27.60 10.73
N ILE A 700 2.89 -28.29 9.64
CA ILE A 700 1.90 -28.82 8.69
C ILE A 700 0.99 -29.87 9.33
N LYS A 701 1.50 -30.65 10.29
CA LYS A 701 0.70 -31.61 11.06
C LYS A 701 -0.34 -30.90 11.93
N VAL A 702 0.07 -29.83 12.62
CA VAL A 702 -0.82 -29.01 13.44
C VAL A 702 -1.91 -28.39 12.57
N ARG A 703 -1.51 -27.80 11.42
CA ARG A 703 -2.46 -27.20 10.48
C ARG A 703 -3.49 -28.18 9.97
N LYS A 704 -3.07 -29.41 9.65
CA LYS A 704 -3.98 -30.49 9.23
C LYS A 704 -4.96 -30.87 10.34
N ALA A 705 -4.50 -31.09 11.55
CA ALA A 705 -5.32 -31.47 12.69
C ALA A 705 -6.35 -30.39 13.06
N MET A 706 -5.95 -29.14 12.96
CA MET A 706 -6.77 -27.98 13.35
C MET A 706 -7.61 -27.41 12.20
N LEU A 707 -7.51 -27.93 10.99
CA LEU A 707 -8.15 -27.40 9.78
C LEU A 707 -7.80 -25.92 9.56
N TYR A 708 -6.50 -25.63 9.49
CA TYR A 708 -5.96 -24.35 9.08
C TYR A 708 -5.43 -24.41 7.64
N PRO A 709 -5.24 -23.29 6.95
CA PRO A 709 -4.59 -23.27 5.64
C PRO A 709 -3.26 -24.03 5.65
N PRO A 710 -2.96 -24.89 4.66
CA PRO A 710 -3.64 -25.04 3.35
C PRO A 710 -4.81 -26.02 3.33
N PHE A 711 -5.21 -26.63 4.43
CA PHE A 711 -6.26 -27.67 4.47
C PHE A 711 -7.68 -27.11 4.49
N ALA A 712 -7.87 -25.90 4.99
CA ALA A 712 -9.12 -25.15 4.89
C ALA A 712 -8.79 -23.66 4.76
N ASP A 713 -9.69 -22.90 4.17
CA ASP A 713 -9.65 -21.44 4.21
C ASP A 713 -10.36 -20.90 5.46
N ILE A 714 -9.97 -19.71 5.89
CA ILE A 714 -10.59 -19.04 7.03
C ILE A 714 -11.29 -17.77 6.54
N CYS A 715 -12.60 -17.71 6.69
CA CYS A 715 -13.37 -16.51 6.45
C CYS A 715 -13.74 -15.85 7.77
N LEU A 716 -13.27 -14.61 8.00
CA LEU A 716 -13.68 -13.78 9.12
C LEU A 716 -14.80 -12.86 8.67
N ILE A 717 -15.97 -12.94 9.35
CA ILE A 717 -17.05 -11.99 9.18
C ILE A 717 -17.00 -11.00 10.33
N GLY A 718 -16.74 -9.72 10.02
CA GLY A 718 -16.67 -8.66 11.02
C GLY A 718 -17.95 -7.84 11.05
N PHE A 719 -18.41 -7.48 12.25
CA PHE A 719 -19.59 -6.64 12.52
C PHE A 719 -19.17 -5.39 13.28
N VAL A 720 -19.57 -4.22 12.79
CA VAL A 720 -19.15 -2.93 13.34
C VAL A 720 -20.37 -2.02 13.53
N SER A 721 -20.57 -1.48 14.76
CA SER A 721 -21.64 -0.53 15.07
C SER A 721 -21.22 0.42 16.18
N GLN A 722 -21.83 1.60 16.26
CA GLN A 722 -21.69 2.49 17.41
C GLN A 722 -22.39 1.94 18.66
N ASN A 723 -23.39 1.07 18.48
CA ASN A 723 -24.09 0.41 19.57
C ASN A 723 -23.58 -1.04 19.72
N ARG A 724 -23.10 -1.40 20.92
CA ARG A 724 -22.54 -2.72 21.23
C ARG A 724 -23.57 -3.84 21.05
N GLU A 725 -24.79 -3.61 21.56
CA GLU A 725 -25.85 -4.60 21.53
C GLU A 725 -26.34 -4.84 20.09
N ALA A 726 -26.47 -3.77 19.29
CA ALA A 726 -26.81 -3.86 17.88
C ALA A 726 -25.75 -4.66 17.10
N ALA A 727 -24.46 -4.44 17.34
CA ALA A 727 -23.40 -5.20 16.71
C ALA A 727 -23.47 -6.71 17.04
N PHE A 728 -23.76 -7.07 18.29
CA PHE A 728 -23.89 -8.46 18.72
C PHE A 728 -25.16 -9.11 18.16
N LYS A 729 -26.33 -8.43 18.27
CA LYS A 729 -27.59 -8.92 17.68
C LYS A 729 -27.48 -9.10 16.17
N GLY A 730 -26.82 -8.16 15.48
CA GLY A 730 -26.55 -8.27 14.04
C GLY A 730 -25.68 -9.49 13.71
N ALA A 731 -24.62 -9.76 14.49
CA ALA A 731 -23.78 -10.92 14.32
C ALA A 731 -24.56 -12.23 14.54
N ARG A 732 -25.43 -12.32 15.54
CA ARG A 732 -26.30 -13.46 15.78
C ARG A 732 -27.28 -13.69 14.63
N LYS A 733 -27.95 -12.63 14.17
CA LYS A 733 -28.91 -12.73 13.05
C LYS A 733 -28.23 -13.16 11.76
N PHE A 734 -27.04 -12.64 11.48
CA PHE A 734 -26.25 -13.08 10.34
C PHE A 734 -25.93 -14.58 10.42
N LEU A 735 -25.53 -15.08 11.61
CA LEU A 735 -25.24 -16.49 11.82
C LEU A 735 -26.47 -17.36 11.59
N GLU A 736 -27.65 -16.95 12.06
CA GLU A 736 -28.92 -17.64 11.83
C GLU A 736 -29.20 -17.76 10.34
N LEU A 737 -29.22 -16.63 9.62
CA LEU A 737 -29.45 -16.60 8.16
C LEU A 737 -28.46 -17.49 7.41
N PHE A 738 -27.17 -17.37 7.75
CA PHE A 738 -26.11 -18.14 7.11
C PHE A 738 -26.29 -19.65 7.34
N THR A 739 -26.62 -20.05 8.57
CA THR A 739 -26.78 -21.46 8.93
C THR A 739 -28.03 -22.08 8.32
N GLU A 740 -29.15 -21.33 8.28
CA GLU A 740 -30.39 -21.77 7.65
C GLU A 740 -30.20 -21.97 6.14
N GLU A 741 -29.61 -21.00 5.46
CA GLU A 741 -29.36 -21.08 4.02
C GLU A 741 -28.37 -22.20 3.68
N ALA A 742 -27.29 -22.35 4.47
CA ALA A 742 -26.32 -23.41 4.29
C ALA A 742 -26.96 -24.80 4.42
N LYS A 743 -27.76 -25.03 5.46
CA LYS A 743 -28.49 -26.30 5.65
C LYS A 743 -29.49 -26.61 4.54
N LYS A 744 -30.19 -25.56 4.04
CA LYS A 744 -31.22 -25.71 3.03
C LYS A 744 -30.69 -26.03 1.64
N ASN A 745 -29.68 -25.26 1.21
CA ASN A 745 -29.21 -25.24 -0.19
C ASN A 745 -27.83 -25.85 -0.39
N TYR A 746 -27.03 -26.01 0.70
CA TYR A 746 -25.67 -26.53 0.66
C TYR A 746 -25.37 -27.56 1.77
N PRO A 747 -26.21 -28.61 1.94
CA PRO A 747 -26.14 -29.52 3.11
C PRO A 747 -24.80 -30.28 3.22
N ASN A 748 -24.08 -30.47 2.11
CA ASN A 748 -22.83 -31.23 2.07
C ASN A 748 -21.59 -30.29 2.14
N MET A 749 -21.77 -28.98 2.29
CA MET A 749 -20.64 -28.04 2.37
C MET A 749 -19.92 -28.19 3.71
N PRO A 750 -18.60 -28.51 3.73
CA PRO A 750 -17.86 -28.65 4.97
C PRO A 750 -17.62 -27.27 5.60
N LEU A 751 -18.33 -27.00 6.68
CA LEU A 751 -18.25 -25.73 7.42
C LEU A 751 -18.00 -25.98 8.90
N ARG A 752 -17.08 -25.22 9.49
CA ARG A 752 -16.93 -25.11 10.95
C ARG A 752 -17.01 -23.64 11.35
N ILE A 753 -18.03 -23.30 12.12
CA ILE A 753 -18.36 -21.93 12.50
C ILE A 753 -18.02 -21.71 13.97
N LEU A 754 -17.33 -20.62 14.28
CA LEU A 754 -16.93 -20.21 15.62
C LEU A 754 -17.43 -18.78 15.88
N GLY A 755 -18.00 -18.56 17.05
CA GLY A 755 -18.54 -17.25 17.43
C GLY A 755 -20.07 -17.18 17.34
N PRO A 756 -20.67 -15.98 17.42
CA PRO A 756 -20.02 -14.65 17.43
C PRO A 756 -19.27 -14.35 18.74
N THR A 757 -18.08 -13.76 18.60
CA THR A 757 -17.24 -13.33 19.69
C THR A 757 -16.82 -11.86 19.52
N PRO A 758 -16.47 -11.14 20.60
CA PRO A 758 -15.84 -9.83 20.47
C PRO A 758 -14.55 -9.93 19.61
N ALA A 759 -14.25 -8.89 18.85
CA ALA A 759 -12.95 -8.79 18.18
C ALA A 759 -11.84 -8.56 19.21
N LEU A 760 -10.57 -8.82 18.84
CA LEU A 760 -9.39 -8.63 19.70
C LEU A 760 -9.37 -7.21 20.30
N VAL A 761 -9.60 -6.18 19.48
CA VAL A 761 -9.86 -4.82 19.93
C VAL A 761 -11.36 -4.57 19.81
N VAL A 762 -12.05 -4.59 20.94
CA VAL A 762 -13.53 -4.57 21.02
C VAL A 762 -14.11 -3.25 20.52
N LYS A 763 -13.43 -2.11 20.73
CA LYS A 763 -13.90 -0.77 20.37
C LYS A 763 -12.79 0.02 19.69
N ILE A 764 -13.07 0.58 18.49
CA ILE A 764 -12.17 1.48 17.76
C ILE A 764 -13.01 2.66 17.23
N SER A 765 -12.55 3.90 17.46
CA SER A 765 -13.20 5.14 16.98
C SER A 765 -14.70 5.17 17.32
N ASN A 766 -15.04 4.88 18.58
CA ASN A 766 -16.41 4.78 19.10
C ASN A 766 -17.30 3.71 18.43
N LYS A 767 -16.72 2.72 17.74
CA LYS A 767 -17.44 1.61 17.12
C LYS A 767 -17.06 0.30 17.77
N TYR A 768 -18.06 -0.46 18.22
CA TYR A 768 -17.91 -1.81 18.78
C TYR A 768 -17.78 -2.84 17.66
N ARG A 769 -16.98 -3.89 17.89
CA ARG A 769 -16.61 -4.89 16.91
C ARG A 769 -16.83 -6.30 17.42
N PHE A 770 -17.54 -7.11 16.64
CA PHE A 770 -17.73 -8.55 16.84
C PHE A 770 -17.26 -9.31 15.60
N LYS A 771 -16.91 -10.59 15.78
CA LYS A 771 -16.47 -11.45 14.68
C LYS A 771 -17.13 -12.83 14.73
N ILE A 772 -17.32 -13.42 13.56
CA ILE A 772 -17.59 -14.83 13.32
C ILE A 772 -16.45 -15.37 12.48
N ILE A 773 -15.93 -16.55 12.81
CA ILE A 773 -14.88 -17.23 12.04
C ILE A 773 -15.50 -18.48 11.43
N ILE A 774 -15.36 -18.63 10.12
CA ILE A 774 -15.85 -19.76 9.36
C ILE A 774 -14.66 -20.46 8.70
N LYS A 775 -14.37 -21.72 9.08
CA LYS A 775 -13.44 -22.55 8.34
C LYS A 775 -14.22 -23.23 7.21
N CYS A 776 -13.74 -23.05 5.99
CA CYS A 776 -14.46 -23.43 4.78
C CYS A 776 -13.48 -23.84 3.67
N LYS A 777 -14.02 -24.26 2.54
CA LYS A 777 -13.31 -24.31 1.25
C LYS A 777 -13.77 -23.12 0.42
N ASN A 778 -12.84 -22.23 0.04
CA ASN A 778 -13.16 -21.02 -0.74
C ASN A 778 -13.45 -21.39 -2.20
N ASN A 779 -14.58 -22.07 -2.44
CA ASN A 779 -15.08 -22.43 -3.76
C ASN A 779 -16.20 -21.48 -4.22
N SER A 780 -16.73 -21.69 -5.43
CA SER A 780 -17.82 -20.89 -5.99
C SER A 780 -19.10 -20.96 -5.16
N GLU A 781 -19.42 -22.12 -4.60
CA GLU A 781 -20.62 -22.34 -3.80
C GLU A 781 -20.55 -21.56 -2.47
N PHE A 782 -19.42 -21.63 -1.77
CA PHE A 782 -19.22 -20.85 -0.54
C PHE A 782 -19.31 -19.34 -0.81
N ARG A 783 -18.69 -18.88 -1.90
CA ARG A 783 -18.75 -17.45 -2.27
C ARG A 783 -20.17 -17.01 -2.63
N ALA A 784 -20.94 -17.85 -3.32
CA ALA A 784 -22.35 -17.58 -3.64
C ALA A 784 -23.21 -17.50 -2.38
N LEU A 785 -23.08 -18.47 -1.47
CA LEU A 785 -23.75 -18.48 -0.17
C LEU A 785 -23.44 -17.20 0.62
N LEU A 786 -22.16 -16.90 0.82
CA LEU A 786 -21.75 -15.76 1.64
C LEU A 786 -22.19 -14.43 1.01
N SER A 787 -22.04 -14.27 -0.31
CA SER A 787 -22.50 -13.07 -1.03
C SER A 787 -24.01 -12.87 -0.89
N LYS A 788 -24.81 -13.94 -0.99
CA LYS A 788 -26.26 -13.89 -0.78
C LYS A 788 -26.61 -13.35 0.60
N ILE A 789 -25.98 -13.91 1.65
CA ILE A 789 -26.27 -13.53 3.04
C ILE A 789 -25.79 -12.10 3.33
N LEU A 790 -24.61 -11.69 2.83
CA LEU A 790 -24.13 -10.32 2.97
C LEU A 790 -25.11 -9.29 2.31
N CYS A 791 -25.66 -9.66 1.13
CA CYS A 791 -26.64 -8.83 0.45
C CYS A 791 -27.98 -8.78 1.21
N GLU A 792 -28.47 -9.90 1.72
CA GLU A 792 -29.70 -9.98 2.48
C GLU A 792 -29.60 -9.19 3.79
N PHE A 793 -28.54 -9.41 4.55
CA PHE A 793 -28.25 -8.68 5.79
C PHE A 793 -28.13 -7.17 5.55
N GLY A 794 -27.41 -6.77 4.49
CA GLY A 794 -27.23 -5.36 4.14
C GLY A 794 -28.51 -4.62 3.68
N LYS A 795 -29.57 -5.36 3.29
CA LYS A 795 -30.89 -4.81 2.95
C LYS A 795 -31.81 -4.68 4.16
N SER A 796 -31.47 -5.31 5.29
CA SER A 796 -32.29 -5.28 6.51
C SER A 796 -32.31 -3.88 7.11
N LYS A 797 -33.52 -3.31 7.27
CA LYS A 797 -33.73 -2.02 7.94
C LYS A 797 -33.39 -2.10 9.44
N GLU A 798 -33.60 -3.22 10.07
CA GLU A 798 -33.33 -3.47 11.49
C GLU A 798 -31.86 -3.28 11.84
N PHE A 799 -30.94 -3.70 10.93
CA PHE A 799 -29.51 -3.64 11.11
C PHE A 799 -28.83 -2.55 10.27
N SER A 800 -29.56 -1.51 9.87
CA SER A 800 -29.03 -0.40 9.06
C SER A 800 -27.84 0.33 9.71
N GLY A 801 -27.73 0.27 11.06
CA GLY A 801 -26.61 0.81 11.84
C GLY A 801 -25.45 -0.18 12.07
N VAL A 802 -25.51 -1.38 11.51
CA VAL A 802 -24.47 -2.42 11.63
C VAL A 802 -23.83 -2.67 10.27
N THR A 803 -22.52 -2.47 10.17
CA THR A 803 -21.76 -2.80 8.97
C THR A 803 -21.18 -4.22 9.11
N ALA A 804 -21.57 -5.12 8.20
CA ALA A 804 -20.96 -6.44 8.06
C ALA A 804 -19.96 -6.45 6.91
N TYR A 805 -18.82 -7.14 7.08
CA TYR A 805 -17.83 -7.35 6.03
C TYR A 805 -17.19 -8.74 6.14
N ALA A 806 -16.72 -9.26 5.02
CA ALA A 806 -15.98 -10.52 4.98
C ALA A 806 -14.50 -10.28 4.71
N ASP A 807 -13.65 -11.11 5.31
CA ASP A 807 -12.20 -11.13 5.09
C ASP A 807 -11.71 -12.56 4.96
N MET A 808 -11.32 -12.95 3.74
CA MET A 808 -10.79 -14.28 3.45
C MET A 808 -9.32 -14.36 3.88
N ASN A 809 -8.98 -15.38 4.66
CA ASN A 809 -7.64 -15.63 5.19
C ASN A 809 -7.07 -14.37 5.88
N ALA A 810 -7.88 -13.78 6.78
CA ALA A 810 -7.53 -12.56 7.54
C ALA A 810 -6.18 -12.69 8.24
N LEU A 811 -5.51 -11.55 8.45
CA LEU A 811 -4.19 -11.52 9.12
C LEU A 811 -4.26 -11.86 10.61
N VAL A 812 -5.39 -11.57 11.25
CA VAL A 812 -5.65 -11.87 12.66
C VAL A 812 -7.04 -12.50 12.73
N CYS A 813 -7.11 -13.73 13.19
CA CYS A 813 -8.34 -14.51 13.28
C CYS A 813 -8.77 -14.77 14.72
#